data_c44bfd5b18c500f65b198cd93f8081eb
#
_entry.id   c44bfd5b18c500f65b198cd93f8081eb
#
_cell.length_a   1.000
_cell.length_b   1.000
_cell.length_c   1.000
_cell.angle_alpha   90.00
_cell.angle_beta   90.00
_cell.angle_gamma   90.00
#
_symmetry.space_group_name_H-M   'P 1'
#
loop_
_entity.id
_entity.type
_entity.pdbx_description
1 polymer ?
#
loop_
_entity_poly.entity_id
_entity_poly.type
_entity_poly.pdbx_seq_one_letter_code
_entity_poly.pdbx_strand_id
1 'polypeptide(L)'
;MEKKTFYITTPIYYPSDKLHIGHSYCTVATDAIARYKRLQGYDVMFLTGTDEHGQKIETKAEEAGMTPQAFVDRIVDGERGVRDLWKLMNISNDRFIRTTDDYHCAAVQRIFKKMYDNGDIYKGAYKGKYCTPCESFWTESQLVDGKCPDCGREVHDAEEEAYFFRLSKYADKVQHLLEDTDFLQPRSRVNEMVNNFIKPGLEDLCVSRTSFTWGIPVDFDPGHVVYVWVDALFNYCTALGLDNDRYHDFEKFWPADYHIVGKEIVRFHSIIWPAMLMSVDLPLPKHVYGHGWLVIDGGKMSKSKGNVVDPYVLAEMFGVDALRFFLLRTFPFGSDGNFSNELLISTINTDLANKLGNLVSRTTGMVEKYFGGKLPAAREDAPEDCDLKKTVCALRGRYEAEMDKLQLQNGLDEIFKVIDRANKYIDETAPWTLGKDESKHVRLATVLYNLLETIRVCTTLLMPVMPDTCEKIFAKIGAGAAARTWDNASVWGVLPAEAQVSKGENLFPRVDAEATLEKLNAMQEAQKKAALPAVEVEPFVQEEVGFDTFLKSDFRAVKIKNCEAVKKSDKLLKFTLDDGSGTDRIILSGIHQYYEPEQLIGKTAIAILNLPPRKMMGIPSCGMLISAVHQEHGEEKLHLMLIDDSVPAGAKLC
;
A
#
# COMPACT_ATOMS: atom_id res chain seq x y z
N MET A 1 8.26 -6.51 39.84
CA MET A 1 7.94 -7.60 38.92
C MET A 1 8.55 -7.25 37.58
N GLU A 2 9.22 -8.19 36.94
CA GLU A 2 9.75 -8.03 35.57
C GLU A 2 8.57 -7.84 34.64
N LYS A 3 8.67 -6.86 33.71
CA LYS A 3 7.61 -6.59 32.75
C LYS A 3 7.52 -7.77 31.76
N LYS A 4 6.32 -8.15 31.36
CA LYS A 4 6.12 -9.09 30.26
C LYS A 4 6.67 -8.46 28.97
N THR A 5 7.42 -9.23 28.21
CA THR A 5 7.93 -8.81 26.90
C THR A 5 6.89 -9.01 25.81
N PHE A 6 6.98 -8.21 24.74
CA PHE A 6 6.17 -8.35 23.54
C PHE A 6 6.98 -7.94 22.34
N TYR A 7 7.23 -8.85 21.42
CA TYR A 7 7.98 -8.58 20.20
C TYR A 7 7.08 -8.65 18.98
N ILE A 8 6.99 -7.54 18.25
CA ILE A 8 6.15 -7.41 17.06
C ILE A 8 6.96 -6.80 15.91
N THR A 9 6.72 -7.29 14.70
CA THR A 9 7.43 -6.84 13.51
C THR A 9 6.49 -6.51 12.36
N THR A 10 6.87 -5.54 11.51
CA THR A 10 6.39 -5.46 10.14
C THR A 10 7.20 -6.41 9.25
N PRO A 11 6.83 -6.61 7.96
CA PRO A 11 7.83 -7.06 6.99
C PRO A 11 8.90 -5.98 6.84
N ILE A 12 10.09 -6.35 6.40
CA ILE A 12 11.05 -5.39 5.88
C ILE A 12 10.67 -5.04 4.43
N TYR A 13 10.67 -3.73 4.13
CA TYR A 13 10.13 -3.24 2.86
C TYR A 13 11.19 -3.21 1.77
N TYR A 14 10.83 -3.66 0.57
CA TYR A 14 11.74 -3.70 -0.58
C TYR A 14 11.87 -2.31 -1.22
N PRO A 15 13.02 -1.59 -1.09
CA PRO A 15 13.16 -0.20 -1.48
C PRO A 15 13.50 -0.04 -2.96
N SER A 16 12.77 -0.75 -3.82
CA SER A 16 12.90 -0.58 -5.27
C SER A 16 12.26 0.70 -5.78
N ASP A 17 11.47 1.36 -4.94
CA ASP A 17 10.83 2.65 -5.17
C ASP A 17 10.22 3.22 -3.88
N LYS A 18 9.69 4.48 -3.91
CA LYS A 18 9.02 5.10 -2.76
C LYS A 18 7.84 4.25 -2.28
N LEU A 19 7.65 4.19 -0.96
CA LEU A 19 6.55 3.48 -0.34
C LEU A 19 5.21 4.20 -0.59
N HIS A 20 4.12 3.45 -0.58
CA HIS A 20 2.76 3.94 -0.79
C HIS A 20 1.85 3.63 0.42
N ILE A 21 0.60 4.09 0.37
CA ILE A 21 -0.37 3.96 1.46
C ILE A 21 -0.57 2.51 1.96
N GLY A 22 -0.40 1.50 1.10
CA GLY A 22 -0.47 0.09 1.49
C GLY A 22 0.63 -0.32 2.48
N HIS A 23 1.86 0.19 2.31
CA HIS A 23 2.95 0.00 3.28
C HIS A 23 2.65 0.73 4.58
N SER A 24 2.12 1.98 4.49
CA SER A 24 1.70 2.74 5.67
C SER A 24 0.59 2.03 6.44
N TYR A 25 -0.35 1.35 5.76
CA TYR A 25 -1.40 0.57 6.41
C TYR A 25 -0.84 -0.52 7.32
N CYS A 26 0.06 -1.35 6.80
CA CYS A 26 0.73 -2.39 7.58
C CYS A 26 1.48 -1.82 8.78
N THR A 27 2.30 -0.78 8.54
CA THR A 27 3.16 -0.21 9.59
C THR A 27 2.36 0.53 10.65
N VAL A 28 1.32 1.27 10.27
CA VAL A 28 0.42 1.96 11.22
C VAL A 28 -0.37 0.97 12.07
N ALA A 29 -0.83 -0.15 11.48
CA ALA A 29 -1.52 -1.20 12.22
C ALA A 29 -0.59 -1.86 13.26
N THR A 30 0.64 -2.19 12.86
CA THR A 30 1.67 -2.74 13.74
C THR A 30 2.04 -1.77 14.85
N ASP A 31 2.20 -0.48 14.52
CA ASP A 31 2.46 0.59 15.50
C ASP A 31 1.33 0.74 16.52
N ALA A 32 0.08 0.70 16.05
CA ALA A 32 -1.07 0.78 16.95
C ALA A 32 -1.11 -0.41 17.95
N ILE A 33 -0.78 -1.62 17.49
CA ILE A 33 -0.68 -2.80 18.36
C ILE A 33 0.49 -2.64 19.35
N ALA A 34 1.65 -2.16 18.89
CA ALA A 34 2.81 -1.93 19.74
C ALA A 34 2.50 -0.89 20.84
N ARG A 35 1.87 0.25 20.46
CA ARG A 35 1.43 1.29 21.41
C ARG A 35 0.40 0.76 22.41
N TYR A 36 -0.57 -0.04 21.95
CA TYR A 36 -1.56 -0.69 22.78
C TYR A 36 -0.89 -1.57 23.86
N LYS A 37 0.07 -2.42 23.46
CA LYS A 37 0.79 -3.28 24.41
C LYS A 37 1.66 -2.48 25.39
N ARG A 38 2.29 -1.39 24.96
CA ARG A 38 3.03 -0.48 25.84
C ARG A 38 2.11 0.17 26.89
N LEU A 39 0.91 0.60 26.50
CA LEU A 39 -0.09 1.14 27.42
C LEU A 39 -0.56 0.10 28.45
N GLN A 40 -0.61 -1.18 28.09
CA GLN A 40 -0.87 -2.29 28.99
C GLN A 40 0.33 -2.62 29.91
N GLY A 41 1.47 -1.93 29.77
CA GLY A 41 2.63 -2.09 30.62
C GLY A 41 3.64 -3.15 30.17
N TYR A 42 3.49 -3.71 28.94
CA TYR A 42 4.50 -4.60 28.37
C TYR A 42 5.80 -3.85 28.04
N ASP A 43 6.91 -4.58 28.08
CA ASP A 43 8.18 -4.16 27.48
C ASP A 43 8.15 -4.60 26.01
N VAL A 44 7.98 -3.63 25.11
CA VAL A 44 7.71 -3.90 23.70
C VAL A 44 8.95 -3.64 22.86
N MET A 45 9.30 -4.60 22.01
CA MET A 45 10.21 -4.44 20.89
C MET A 45 9.39 -4.38 19.59
N PHE A 46 9.43 -3.26 18.89
CA PHE A 46 8.84 -3.08 17.57
C PHE A 46 9.92 -2.91 16.52
N LEU A 47 10.06 -3.90 15.63
CA LEU A 47 11.02 -3.93 14.53
C LEU A 47 10.34 -3.64 13.19
N THR A 48 10.96 -2.78 12.41
CA THR A 48 10.71 -2.58 10.97
C THR A 48 12.04 -2.43 10.24
N GLY A 49 12.04 -2.35 8.92
CA GLY A 49 13.27 -2.20 8.16
C GLY A 49 13.09 -2.27 6.66
N THR A 50 14.21 -2.47 5.96
CA THR A 50 14.28 -2.56 4.50
C THR A 50 15.05 -3.79 4.04
N ASP A 51 14.52 -4.45 3.02
CA ASP A 51 15.13 -5.55 2.29
C ASP A 51 15.80 -5.00 1.03
N GLU A 52 17.13 -4.94 1.02
CA GLU A 52 17.89 -4.06 0.11
C GLU A 52 18.68 -4.81 -0.96
N HIS A 53 18.74 -6.14 -0.91
CA HIS A 53 19.47 -6.97 -1.85
C HIS A 53 18.59 -7.47 -3.00
N GLY A 54 19.23 -8.02 -4.05
CA GLY A 54 18.57 -8.71 -5.14
C GLY A 54 18.70 -8.03 -6.50
N GLN A 55 18.43 -8.82 -7.55
CA GLN A 55 18.59 -8.42 -8.96
C GLN A 55 17.83 -7.16 -9.34
N LYS A 56 16.60 -7.01 -8.81
CA LYS A 56 15.76 -5.85 -9.16
C LYS A 56 16.34 -4.52 -8.66
N ILE A 57 17.01 -4.52 -7.48
CA ILE A 57 17.72 -3.34 -6.98
C ILE A 57 18.94 -3.05 -7.85
N GLU A 58 19.74 -4.08 -8.17
CA GLU A 58 20.91 -3.96 -9.06
C GLU A 58 20.51 -3.33 -10.39
N THR A 59 19.50 -3.89 -11.08
CA THR A 59 18.98 -3.36 -12.35
C THR A 59 18.51 -1.90 -12.23
N LYS A 60 17.74 -1.57 -11.19
CA LYS A 60 17.25 -0.20 -11.01
C LYS A 60 18.35 0.80 -10.67
N ALA A 61 19.38 0.36 -9.97
CA ALA A 61 20.55 1.18 -9.71
C ALA A 61 21.33 1.46 -11.00
N GLU A 62 21.51 0.45 -11.85
CA GLU A 62 22.12 0.60 -13.18
C GLU A 62 21.32 1.55 -14.08
N GLU A 63 20.00 1.38 -14.15
CA GLU A 63 19.09 2.29 -14.88
C GLU A 63 19.21 3.74 -14.38
N ALA A 64 19.45 3.93 -13.07
CA ALA A 64 19.64 5.24 -12.45
C ALA A 64 21.08 5.78 -12.55
N GLY A 65 22.04 5.02 -13.11
CA GLY A 65 23.46 5.35 -13.17
C GLY A 65 24.13 5.43 -11.79
N MET A 66 23.70 4.60 -10.83
CA MET A 66 24.14 4.61 -9.43
C MET A 66 24.67 3.23 -9.04
N THR A 67 25.48 3.18 -7.96
CA THR A 67 25.74 1.89 -7.31
C THR A 67 24.49 1.43 -6.56
N PRO A 68 24.26 0.09 -6.38
CA PRO A 68 23.12 -0.41 -5.64
C PRO A 68 23.03 0.15 -4.22
N GLN A 69 24.14 0.28 -3.50
CA GLN A 69 24.17 0.89 -2.17
C GLN A 69 23.69 2.36 -2.18
N ALA A 70 24.23 3.17 -3.09
CA ALA A 70 23.80 4.58 -3.20
C ALA A 70 22.33 4.71 -3.60
N PHE A 71 21.82 3.76 -4.40
CA PHE A 71 20.42 3.71 -4.79
C PHE A 71 19.51 3.44 -3.59
N VAL A 72 19.80 2.40 -2.78
CA VAL A 72 18.99 2.09 -1.60
C VAL A 72 19.13 3.16 -0.52
N ASP A 73 20.32 3.75 -0.30
CA ASP A 73 20.52 4.86 0.62
C ASP A 73 19.63 6.05 0.27
N ARG A 74 19.52 6.38 -1.01
CA ARG A 74 18.62 7.45 -1.49
C ARG A 74 17.14 7.15 -1.20
N ILE A 75 16.71 5.91 -1.33
CA ILE A 75 15.31 5.52 -1.08
C ILE A 75 15.02 5.43 0.41
N VAL A 76 15.95 4.94 1.21
CA VAL A 76 15.76 4.70 2.65
C VAL A 76 15.95 5.97 3.46
N ASP A 77 17.09 6.65 3.28
CA ASP A 77 17.54 7.79 4.08
C ASP A 77 17.45 9.14 3.36
N GLY A 78 17.10 9.15 2.07
CA GLY A 78 16.92 10.38 1.30
C GLY A 78 15.64 11.13 1.65
N GLU A 79 15.48 12.33 1.08
CA GLU A 79 14.30 13.18 1.27
C GLU A 79 13.01 12.44 0.88
N ARG A 80 12.01 12.45 1.78
CA ARG A 80 10.77 11.68 1.66
C ARG A 80 11.04 10.18 1.47
N GLY A 81 12.13 9.67 2.05
CA GLY A 81 12.49 8.27 2.06
C GLY A 81 11.69 7.46 3.09
N VAL A 82 12.09 6.21 3.27
CA VAL A 82 11.37 5.28 4.17
C VAL A 82 11.38 5.78 5.61
N ARG A 83 12.54 6.23 6.12
CA ARG A 83 12.67 6.72 7.50
C ARG A 83 11.90 8.02 7.72
N ASP A 84 11.92 8.93 6.75
CA ASP A 84 11.12 10.14 6.80
C ASP A 84 9.63 9.85 6.81
N LEU A 85 9.18 8.86 6.03
CA LEU A 85 7.79 8.43 6.03
C LEU A 85 7.37 7.89 7.40
N TRP A 86 8.19 7.06 8.02
CA TRP A 86 7.86 6.52 9.35
C TRP A 86 7.86 7.62 10.42
N LYS A 87 8.77 8.57 10.32
CA LYS A 87 8.77 9.75 11.19
C LYS A 87 7.51 10.61 10.97
N LEU A 88 7.14 10.90 9.71
CA LEU A 88 5.90 11.62 9.39
C LEU A 88 4.68 10.91 9.97
N MET A 89 4.56 9.60 9.77
CA MET A 89 3.43 8.79 10.23
C MET A 89 3.42 8.53 11.74
N ASN A 90 4.36 9.13 12.48
CA ASN A 90 4.52 8.96 13.93
C ASN A 90 4.65 7.47 14.34
N ILE A 91 5.46 6.71 13.60
CA ILE A 91 5.74 5.31 13.89
C ILE A 91 6.73 5.21 15.05
N SER A 92 6.42 4.38 16.04
CA SER A 92 7.17 4.25 17.29
C SER A 92 8.04 2.99 17.35
N ASN A 93 8.64 2.61 16.20
CA ASN A 93 9.55 1.47 16.14
C ASN A 93 10.77 1.69 17.03
N ASP A 94 11.16 0.64 17.75
CA ASP A 94 12.35 0.65 18.62
C ASP A 94 13.61 0.36 17.80
N ARG A 95 13.45 -0.37 16.69
CA ARG A 95 14.57 -0.75 15.83
C ARG A 95 14.18 -0.70 14.35
N PHE A 96 15.15 -0.28 13.53
CA PHE A 96 15.05 -0.27 12.08
C PHE A 96 16.28 -1.00 11.53
N ILE A 97 16.08 -2.14 10.87
CA ILE A 97 17.15 -2.93 10.25
C ILE A 97 17.22 -2.65 8.75
N ARG A 98 18.44 -2.63 8.22
CA ARG A 98 18.75 -2.69 6.80
C ARG A 98 19.44 -4.04 6.51
N THR A 99 19.04 -4.76 5.49
CA THR A 99 19.73 -6.02 5.17
C THR A 99 21.16 -5.81 4.69
N THR A 100 21.52 -4.57 4.33
CA THR A 100 22.90 -4.13 4.03
C THR A 100 23.74 -3.81 5.27
N ASP A 101 23.18 -3.87 6.48
CA ASP A 101 23.95 -3.69 7.72
C ASP A 101 25.01 -4.80 7.87
N ASP A 102 26.27 -4.43 8.10
CA ASP A 102 27.41 -5.38 8.18
C ASP A 102 27.16 -6.51 9.18
N TYR A 103 26.60 -6.21 10.37
CA TYR A 103 26.32 -7.21 11.40
C TYR A 103 25.28 -8.22 10.94
N HIS A 104 24.30 -7.79 10.13
CA HIS A 104 23.28 -8.67 9.57
C HIS A 104 23.89 -9.57 8.49
N CYS A 105 24.62 -9.00 7.54
CA CYS A 105 25.31 -9.76 6.49
C CYS A 105 26.20 -10.86 7.07
N ALA A 106 27.03 -10.53 8.05
CA ALA A 106 27.93 -11.48 8.69
C ALA A 106 27.17 -12.56 9.49
N ALA A 107 26.04 -12.24 10.12
CA ALA A 107 25.21 -13.21 10.80
C ALA A 107 24.53 -14.18 9.82
N VAL A 108 23.98 -13.67 8.71
CA VAL A 108 23.35 -14.50 7.67
C VAL A 108 24.34 -15.46 7.04
N GLN A 109 25.59 -15.06 6.79
CA GLN A 109 26.64 -15.96 6.30
C GLN A 109 26.86 -17.13 7.26
N ARG A 110 26.97 -16.86 8.57
CA ARG A 110 27.14 -17.92 9.59
C ARG A 110 25.93 -18.84 9.67
N ILE A 111 24.73 -18.30 9.60
CA ILE A 111 23.48 -19.05 9.63
C ILE A 111 23.36 -19.93 8.38
N PHE A 112 23.65 -19.41 7.19
CA PHE A 112 23.64 -20.16 5.95
C PHE A 112 24.64 -21.33 6.01
N LYS A 113 25.85 -21.07 6.52
CA LYS A 113 26.84 -22.13 6.73
C LYS A 113 26.37 -23.17 7.73
N LYS A 114 25.72 -22.78 8.83
CA LYS A 114 25.14 -23.71 9.82
C LYS A 114 24.10 -24.62 9.19
N MET A 115 23.18 -24.09 8.36
CA MET A 115 22.21 -24.90 7.62
C MET A 115 22.88 -25.86 6.64
N TYR A 116 23.98 -25.45 6.00
CA TYR A 116 24.78 -26.29 5.12
C TYR A 116 25.49 -27.42 5.91
N ASP A 117 26.16 -27.11 7.01
CA ASP A 117 26.84 -28.06 7.86
C ASP A 117 25.86 -29.08 8.50
N ASN A 118 24.62 -28.68 8.77
CA ASN A 118 23.55 -29.59 9.22
C ASN A 118 23.02 -30.51 8.09
N GLY A 119 23.45 -30.31 6.85
CA GLY A 119 23.01 -31.08 5.68
C GLY A 119 21.61 -30.69 5.18
N ASP A 120 21.09 -29.57 5.64
CA ASP A 120 19.78 -29.03 5.20
C ASP A 120 19.91 -28.13 3.95
N ILE A 121 21.14 -27.72 3.64
CA ILE A 121 21.46 -27.08 2.35
C ILE A 121 22.41 -28.01 1.58
N TYR A 122 22.18 -28.17 0.27
CA TYR A 122 23.03 -28.95 -0.64
C TYR A 122 23.16 -28.26 -1.99
N LYS A 123 24.25 -28.53 -2.71
CA LYS A 123 24.53 -27.97 -4.04
C LYS A 123 23.89 -28.84 -5.12
N GLY A 124 23.25 -28.22 -6.10
CA GLY A 124 22.56 -28.84 -7.22
C GLY A 124 22.49 -27.93 -8.43
N ALA A 125 21.90 -28.42 -9.53
CA ALA A 125 21.58 -27.60 -10.71
C ALA A 125 20.08 -27.43 -10.82
N TYR A 126 19.63 -26.19 -11.00
CA TYR A 126 18.23 -25.85 -11.18
C TYR A 126 17.92 -25.54 -12.64
N LYS A 127 16.86 -26.17 -13.14
CA LYS A 127 16.23 -25.81 -14.42
C LYS A 127 14.78 -25.52 -14.14
N GLY A 128 14.34 -24.31 -14.42
CA GLY A 128 12.94 -23.93 -14.14
C GLY A 128 12.54 -22.62 -14.76
N LYS A 129 11.29 -22.23 -14.52
CA LYS A 129 10.70 -20.97 -14.95
C LYS A 129 10.96 -19.89 -13.90
N TYR A 130 11.75 -18.88 -14.24
CA TYR A 130 12.12 -17.80 -13.33
C TYR A 130 11.27 -16.56 -13.57
N CYS A 131 10.75 -15.99 -12.49
CA CYS A 131 10.06 -14.71 -12.49
C CYS A 131 11.00 -13.64 -11.92
N THR A 132 11.57 -12.79 -12.76
CA THR A 132 12.46 -11.71 -12.32
C THR A 132 11.80 -10.72 -11.34
N PRO A 133 10.51 -10.31 -11.52
CA PRO A 133 9.89 -9.38 -10.57
C PRO A 133 9.62 -9.94 -9.17
N CYS A 134 9.44 -11.26 -9.04
CA CYS A 134 9.20 -11.93 -7.75
C CYS A 134 10.46 -12.60 -7.22
N GLU A 135 11.54 -12.61 -8.02
CA GLU A 135 12.79 -13.33 -7.71
C GLU A 135 12.56 -14.79 -7.31
N SER A 136 11.60 -15.43 -7.97
CA SER A 136 11.14 -16.78 -7.63
C SER A 136 11.20 -17.71 -8.83
N PHE A 137 11.69 -18.92 -8.60
CA PHE A 137 11.57 -20.02 -9.54
C PHE A 137 10.24 -20.77 -9.34
N TRP A 138 9.70 -21.27 -10.45
CA TRP A 138 8.48 -22.03 -10.50
C TRP A 138 8.67 -23.27 -11.36
N THR A 139 8.06 -24.37 -10.97
CA THR A 139 7.89 -25.49 -11.88
C THR A 139 6.79 -25.20 -12.89
N GLU A 140 6.78 -25.85 -14.04
CA GLU A 140 5.70 -25.67 -15.01
C GLU A 140 4.31 -25.95 -14.45
N SER A 141 4.20 -26.91 -13.53
CA SER A 141 2.94 -27.25 -12.86
C SER A 141 2.41 -26.18 -11.89
N GLN A 142 3.29 -25.28 -11.43
CA GLN A 142 2.94 -24.18 -10.51
C GLN A 142 2.53 -22.90 -11.24
N LEU A 143 2.77 -22.82 -12.55
CA LEU A 143 2.39 -21.65 -13.33
C LEU A 143 0.86 -21.57 -13.50
N VAL A 144 0.33 -20.36 -13.50
CA VAL A 144 -1.07 -20.08 -13.82
C VAL A 144 -1.11 -19.48 -15.22
N ASP A 145 -1.73 -20.18 -16.17
CA ASP A 145 -1.77 -19.80 -17.59
C ASP A 145 -0.36 -19.52 -18.19
N GLY A 146 0.65 -20.29 -17.77
CA GLY A 146 2.04 -20.12 -18.21
C GLY A 146 2.79 -18.95 -17.57
N LYS A 147 2.19 -18.29 -16.56
CA LYS A 147 2.72 -17.09 -15.90
C LYS A 147 2.98 -17.32 -14.41
N CYS A 148 3.74 -16.41 -13.82
CA CYS A 148 4.03 -16.43 -12.39
C CYS A 148 2.75 -16.40 -11.55
N PRO A 149 2.51 -17.37 -10.64
CA PRO A 149 1.30 -17.42 -9.84
C PRO A 149 1.18 -16.27 -8.83
N ASP A 150 2.30 -15.67 -8.42
CA ASP A 150 2.31 -14.59 -7.43
C ASP A 150 1.97 -13.22 -8.06
N CYS A 151 2.49 -12.93 -9.25
CA CYS A 151 2.36 -11.59 -9.85
C CYS A 151 1.71 -11.58 -11.25
N GLY A 152 1.42 -12.74 -11.84
CA GLY A 152 0.78 -12.87 -13.16
C GLY A 152 1.66 -12.46 -14.36
N ARG A 153 2.97 -12.22 -14.17
CA ARG A 153 3.88 -11.81 -15.24
C ARG A 153 4.52 -13.00 -15.94
N GLU A 154 5.06 -12.74 -17.13
CA GLU A 154 5.81 -13.72 -17.92
C GLU A 154 7.00 -14.27 -17.11
N VAL A 155 7.30 -15.55 -17.32
CA VAL A 155 8.47 -16.23 -16.78
C VAL A 155 9.36 -16.73 -17.93
N HIS A 156 10.65 -16.88 -17.69
CA HIS A 156 11.60 -17.37 -18.69
C HIS A 156 12.33 -18.61 -18.17
N ASP A 157 12.83 -19.45 -19.09
CA ASP A 157 13.66 -20.59 -18.74
C ASP A 157 14.99 -20.11 -18.17
N ALA A 158 15.38 -20.66 -17.03
CA ALA A 158 16.67 -20.42 -16.41
C ALA A 158 17.29 -21.74 -15.97
N GLU A 159 18.60 -21.88 -16.20
CA GLU A 159 19.42 -22.98 -15.69
C GLU A 159 20.60 -22.39 -14.94
N GLU A 160 20.76 -22.78 -13.66
CA GLU A 160 21.77 -22.22 -12.78
C GLU A 160 22.25 -23.29 -11.79
N GLU A 161 23.57 -23.34 -11.54
CA GLU A 161 24.09 -24.05 -10.38
C GLU A 161 23.71 -23.28 -9.13
N ALA A 162 23.12 -23.95 -8.15
CA ALA A 162 22.59 -23.29 -6.96
C ALA A 162 22.64 -24.19 -5.74
N TYR A 163 22.51 -23.57 -4.58
CA TYR A 163 22.26 -24.27 -3.32
C TYR A 163 20.76 -24.40 -3.08
N PHE A 164 20.36 -25.56 -2.54
CA PHE A 164 18.97 -25.89 -2.24
C PHE A 164 18.79 -26.16 -0.75
N PHE A 165 17.75 -25.56 -0.15
CA PHE A 165 17.30 -25.87 1.18
C PHE A 165 16.29 -27.02 1.13
N ARG A 166 16.46 -28.06 1.95
CA ARG A 166 15.60 -29.25 2.03
C ARG A 166 14.24 -28.92 2.69
N LEU A 167 13.47 -28.04 2.05
CA LEU A 167 12.17 -27.63 2.55
C LEU A 167 11.22 -28.82 2.67
N SER A 168 11.28 -29.77 1.75
CA SER A 168 10.50 -31.01 1.75
C SER A 168 10.67 -31.84 3.03
N LYS A 169 11.84 -31.81 3.67
CA LYS A 169 12.14 -32.48 4.96
C LYS A 169 11.24 -31.98 6.09
N TYR A 170 10.76 -30.75 6.01
CA TYR A 170 9.98 -30.07 7.06
C TYR A 170 8.47 -30.07 6.78
N ALA A 171 8.00 -30.65 5.67
CA ALA A 171 6.63 -30.58 5.21
C ALA A 171 5.61 -30.99 6.29
N ASP A 172 5.79 -32.17 6.90
CA ASP A 172 4.86 -32.67 7.93
C ASP A 172 4.83 -31.76 9.16
N LYS A 173 6.00 -31.26 9.60
CA LYS A 173 6.08 -30.35 10.76
C LYS A 173 5.40 -29.02 10.49
N VAL A 174 5.59 -28.48 9.28
CA VAL A 174 4.94 -27.22 8.86
C VAL A 174 3.43 -27.42 8.71
N GLN A 175 2.99 -28.55 8.15
CA GLN A 175 1.57 -28.88 8.08
C GLN A 175 0.92 -28.91 9.46
N HIS A 176 1.50 -29.65 10.42
CA HIS A 176 1.01 -29.67 11.80
C HIS A 176 0.98 -28.28 12.44
N LEU A 177 2.03 -27.47 12.23
CA LEU A 177 2.08 -26.10 12.72
C LEU A 177 0.90 -25.27 12.21
N LEU A 178 0.57 -25.40 10.91
CA LEU A 178 -0.51 -24.63 10.28
C LEU A 178 -1.92 -25.12 10.65
N GLU A 179 -2.12 -26.44 10.71
CA GLU A 179 -3.44 -27.02 10.89
C GLU A 179 -3.87 -27.14 12.36
N ASP A 180 -2.92 -27.47 13.26
CA ASP A 180 -3.19 -27.86 14.64
C ASP A 180 -2.95 -26.73 15.66
N THR A 181 -2.43 -25.57 15.21
CA THR A 181 -2.16 -24.43 16.09
C THR A 181 -2.79 -23.14 15.55
N ASP A 182 -2.68 -22.06 16.31
CA ASP A 182 -3.07 -20.70 15.93
C ASP A 182 -1.89 -19.86 15.39
N PHE A 183 -0.81 -20.53 14.98
CA PHE A 183 0.40 -19.91 14.45
C PHE A 183 0.12 -18.96 13.27
N LEU A 184 -0.70 -19.39 12.29
CA LEU A 184 -1.06 -18.57 11.15
C LEU A 184 -2.49 -18.01 11.28
N GLN A 185 -2.61 -16.70 11.21
CA GLN A 185 -3.87 -15.96 11.32
C GLN A 185 -4.05 -14.99 10.13
N PRO A 186 -5.30 -14.69 9.72
CA PRO A 186 -6.55 -15.37 10.10
C PRO A 186 -6.65 -16.79 9.49
N ARG A 187 -7.60 -17.60 9.95
CA ARG A 187 -7.78 -19.00 9.53
C ARG A 187 -7.94 -19.17 8.00
N SER A 188 -8.44 -18.18 7.29
CA SER A 188 -8.51 -18.19 5.82
C SER A 188 -7.13 -18.38 5.17
N ARG A 189 -6.06 -17.84 5.76
CA ARG A 189 -4.68 -17.98 5.27
C ARG A 189 -4.15 -19.40 5.44
N VAL A 190 -4.56 -20.08 6.52
CA VAL A 190 -4.21 -21.50 6.70
C VAL A 190 -4.76 -22.34 5.55
N ASN A 191 -6.05 -22.18 5.24
CA ASN A 191 -6.69 -22.90 4.13
C ASN A 191 -6.00 -22.64 2.79
N GLU A 192 -5.60 -21.39 2.54
CA GLU A 192 -4.87 -20.99 1.34
C GLU A 192 -3.50 -21.69 1.27
N MET A 193 -2.70 -21.63 2.33
CA MET A 193 -1.36 -22.24 2.39
C MET A 193 -1.41 -23.76 2.28
N VAL A 194 -2.32 -24.40 3.01
CA VAL A 194 -2.47 -25.86 2.99
C VAL A 194 -2.91 -26.36 1.60
N ASN A 195 -3.93 -25.74 1.01
CA ASN A 195 -4.46 -26.21 -0.28
C ASN A 195 -3.50 -25.93 -1.44
N ASN A 196 -2.81 -24.78 -1.44
CA ASN A 196 -2.02 -24.35 -2.60
C ASN A 196 -0.57 -24.85 -2.54
N PHE A 197 -0.03 -25.12 -1.34
CA PHE A 197 1.39 -25.44 -1.20
C PHE A 197 1.66 -26.75 -0.46
N ILE A 198 0.96 -27.05 0.65
CA ILE A 198 1.22 -28.26 1.42
C ILE A 198 0.70 -29.50 0.73
N LYS A 199 -0.58 -29.52 0.33
CA LYS A 199 -1.21 -30.68 -0.31
C LYS A 199 -0.57 -31.10 -1.65
N PRO A 200 -0.13 -30.16 -2.51
CA PRO A 200 0.62 -30.52 -3.72
C PRO A 200 1.99 -31.14 -3.44
N GLY A 201 2.54 -30.93 -2.22
CA GLY A 201 3.86 -31.34 -1.79
C GLY A 201 4.85 -30.17 -1.83
N LEU A 202 5.66 -30.04 -0.76
CA LEU A 202 6.73 -29.05 -0.72
C LEU A 202 7.95 -29.58 -1.44
N GLU A 203 8.45 -28.79 -2.40
CA GLU A 203 9.72 -29.04 -3.07
C GLU A 203 10.86 -28.29 -2.37
N ASP A 204 12.10 -28.77 -2.56
CA ASP A 204 13.28 -28.11 -2.02
C ASP A 204 13.47 -26.72 -2.64
N LEU A 205 13.81 -25.74 -1.82
CA LEU A 205 13.88 -24.34 -2.21
C LEU A 205 15.29 -23.97 -2.66
N CYS A 206 15.43 -23.37 -3.84
CA CYS A 206 16.69 -22.78 -4.29
C CYS A 206 17.02 -21.56 -3.42
N VAL A 207 18.19 -21.58 -2.75
CA VAL A 207 18.60 -20.59 -1.74
C VAL A 207 19.89 -19.85 -2.06
N SER A 208 20.37 -19.92 -3.30
CA SER A 208 21.45 -19.06 -3.81
C SER A 208 21.24 -18.65 -5.25
N ARG A 209 22.01 -17.66 -5.71
CA ARG A 209 22.02 -17.14 -7.09
C ARG A 209 23.43 -16.90 -7.55
N THR A 210 23.66 -17.02 -8.87
CA THR A 210 24.90 -16.63 -9.56
C THR A 210 24.67 -15.58 -10.64
N SER A 211 23.41 -15.31 -10.97
CA SER A 211 22.98 -14.42 -12.07
C SER A 211 23.13 -12.93 -11.77
N PHE A 212 23.35 -12.53 -10.53
CA PHE A 212 23.62 -11.16 -10.09
C PHE A 212 24.58 -11.14 -8.90
N THR A 213 25.11 -9.94 -8.56
CA THR A 213 26.16 -9.80 -7.55
C THR A 213 25.72 -9.02 -6.32
N TRP A 214 24.62 -8.26 -6.40
CA TRP A 214 24.11 -7.47 -5.29
C TRP A 214 23.35 -8.33 -4.29
N GLY A 215 24.07 -8.89 -3.32
CA GLY A 215 23.57 -9.78 -2.27
C GLY A 215 24.66 -10.18 -1.30
N ILE A 216 24.31 -10.97 -0.28
CA ILE A 216 25.27 -11.49 0.70
C ILE A 216 26.04 -12.66 0.06
N PRO A 217 27.39 -12.60 -0.09
CA PRO A 217 28.16 -13.71 -0.65
C PRO A 217 28.07 -14.95 0.24
N VAL A 218 27.99 -16.14 -0.37
CA VAL A 218 28.16 -17.41 0.34
C VAL A 218 29.63 -17.53 0.73
N ASP A 219 29.95 -17.50 2.02
CA ASP A 219 31.31 -17.39 2.56
C ASP A 219 32.26 -18.46 2.03
N PHE A 220 31.79 -19.71 1.94
CA PHE A 220 32.59 -20.86 1.46
C PHE A 220 32.51 -21.10 -0.07
N ASP A 221 31.69 -20.33 -0.80
CA ASP A 221 31.59 -20.38 -2.26
C ASP A 221 31.20 -18.98 -2.81
N PRO A 222 32.17 -18.04 -2.90
CA PRO A 222 31.90 -16.62 -3.21
C PRO A 222 31.35 -16.36 -4.61
N GLY A 223 31.26 -17.38 -5.49
CA GLY A 223 30.56 -17.29 -6.77
C GLY A 223 29.04 -17.24 -6.64
N HIS A 224 28.50 -17.51 -5.45
CA HIS A 224 27.08 -17.47 -5.14
C HIS A 224 26.74 -16.35 -4.17
N VAL A 225 25.57 -15.73 -4.33
CA VAL A 225 24.95 -14.87 -3.32
C VAL A 225 23.80 -15.60 -2.66
N VAL A 226 23.58 -15.35 -1.39
CA VAL A 226 22.46 -15.89 -0.61
C VAL A 226 21.15 -15.40 -1.20
N TYR A 227 20.17 -16.28 -1.31
CA TYR A 227 18.83 -15.95 -1.78
C TYR A 227 18.15 -14.93 -0.86
N VAL A 228 17.54 -13.93 -1.48
CA VAL A 228 16.95 -12.77 -0.80
C VAL A 228 16.03 -13.14 0.37
N TRP A 229 15.26 -14.23 0.29
CA TRP A 229 14.38 -14.64 1.38
C TRP A 229 15.09 -15.30 2.57
N VAL A 230 16.27 -15.91 2.40
CA VAL A 230 17.10 -16.35 3.54
C VAL A 230 17.65 -15.12 4.25
N ASP A 231 18.18 -14.18 3.49
CA ASP A 231 18.63 -12.87 3.95
C ASP A 231 17.50 -12.14 4.69
N ALA A 232 16.39 -11.88 3.99
CA ALA A 232 15.27 -11.11 4.52
C ALA A 232 14.64 -11.73 5.78
N LEU A 233 14.46 -13.05 5.87
CA LEU A 233 13.73 -13.65 7.00
C LEU A 233 14.55 -13.66 8.30
N PHE A 234 15.87 -13.85 8.23
CA PHE A 234 16.69 -13.81 9.45
C PHE A 234 16.87 -12.42 10.05
N ASN A 235 16.41 -11.34 9.38
CA ASN A 235 16.40 -10.00 9.96
C ASN A 235 15.74 -9.97 11.35
N TYR A 236 14.66 -10.73 11.53
CA TYR A 236 13.88 -10.76 12.78
C TYR A 236 14.68 -11.25 13.99
N CYS A 237 15.71 -12.06 13.75
CA CYS A 237 16.59 -12.57 14.77
C CYS A 237 17.88 -11.76 14.88
N THR A 238 18.49 -11.42 13.77
CA THR A 238 19.77 -10.66 13.75
C THR A 238 19.60 -9.25 14.30
N ALA A 239 18.44 -8.60 14.08
CA ALA A 239 18.11 -7.33 14.69
C ALA A 239 18.04 -7.38 16.22
N LEU A 240 17.90 -8.56 16.84
CA LEU A 240 17.94 -8.74 18.27
C LEU A 240 19.31 -9.15 18.81
N GLY A 241 20.25 -9.50 17.93
CA GLY A 241 21.61 -9.91 18.31
C GLY A 241 21.95 -11.37 18.06
N LEU A 242 21.12 -12.13 17.30
CA LEU A 242 21.47 -13.48 16.90
C LEU A 242 22.73 -13.44 16.05
N ASP A 243 23.75 -14.22 16.43
CA ASP A 243 25.03 -14.32 15.74
C ASP A 243 25.71 -12.97 15.44
N ASN A 244 25.56 -11.99 16.31
CA ASN A 244 26.31 -10.72 16.23
C ASN A 244 26.45 -10.05 17.60
N ASP A 245 27.42 -9.14 17.70
CA ASP A 245 27.73 -8.41 18.93
C ASP A 245 27.10 -6.98 18.94
N ARG A 246 26.28 -6.66 17.94
CA ARG A 246 25.65 -5.33 17.84
C ARG A 246 24.54 -5.15 18.86
N TYR A 247 23.75 -6.20 19.09
CA TYR A 247 22.61 -6.20 20.00
C TYR A 247 22.66 -7.43 20.91
N HIS A 248 21.98 -7.35 22.06
CA HIS A 248 21.97 -8.40 23.09
C HIS A 248 20.56 -8.68 23.60
N ASP A 249 19.56 -8.46 22.75
CA ASP A 249 18.14 -8.53 23.12
C ASP A 249 17.49 -9.86 22.71
N PHE A 250 18.24 -10.77 22.06
CA PHE A 250 17.68 -11.99 21.48
C PHE A 250 17.00 -12.86 22.53
N GLU A 251 17.69 -13.22 23.60
CA GLU A 251 17.14 -14.05 24.69
C GLU A 251 15.95 -13.40 25.41
N LYS A 252 15.86 -12.07 25.37
CA LYS A 252 14.80 -11.33 26.03
C LYS A 252 13.51 -11.29 25.22
N PHE A 253 13.60 -11.11 23.90
CA PHE A 253 12.45 -10.84 23.07
C PHE A 253 12.08 -11.97 22.11
N TRP A 254 13.05 -12.85 21.73
CA TRP A 254 12.71 -13.98 20.89
C TRP A 254 12.10 -15.13 21.71
N PRO A 255 11.06 -15.83 21.23
CA PRO A 255 10.41 -15.70 19.91
C PRO A 255 9.44 -14.51 19.82
N ALA A 256 9.28 -14.01 18.58
CA ALA A 256 8.33 -12.93 18.30
C ALA A 256 6.90 -13.34 18.65
N ASP A 257 6.13 -12.39 19.21
CA ASP A 257 4.69 -12.58 19.46
C ASP A 257 3.91 -12.53 18.14
N TYR A 258 4.24 -11.57 17.27
CA TYR A 258 3.61 -11.45 15.96
C TYR A 258 4.58 -10.99 14.89
N HIS A 259 4.57 -11.69 13.76
CA HIS A 259 4.99 -11.15 12.47
C HIS A 259 3.75 -10.68 11.71
N ILE A 260 3.61 -9.37 11.50
CA ILE A 260 2.51 -8.78 10.74
C ILE A 260 2.98 -8.66 9.29
N VAL A 261 2.32 -9.31 8.35
CA VAL A 261 2.75 -9.37 6.95
C VAL A 261 1.59 -9.22 5.99
N GLY A 262 1.84 -8.70 4.79
CA GLY A 262 0.87 -8.71 3.72
C GLY A 262 0.58 -10.13 3.22
N LYS A 263 -0.62 -10.38 2.75
CA LYS A 263 -1.05 -11.72 2.31
C LYS A 263 -0.17 -12.32 1.20
N GLU A 264 0.49 -11.49 0.41
CA GLU A 264 1.38 -11.89 -0.70
C GLU A 264 2.66 -12.59 -0.24
N ILE A 265 3.08 -12.35 1.00
CA ILE A 265 4.32 -12.92 1.56
C ILE A 265 4.05 -13.90 2.70
N VAL A 266 2.78 -14.26 2.95
CA VAL A 266 2.40 -15.25 3.97
C VAL A 266 3.10 -16.58 3.76
N ARG A 267 3.24 -17.06 2.51
CA ARG A 267 3.94 -18.31 2.20
C ARG A 267 5.38 -18.33 2.76
N PHE A 268 6.11 -17.25 2.61
CA PHE A 268 7.49 -17.14 3.09
C PHE A 268 7.56 -17.18 4.61
N HIS A 269 6.63 -16.52 5.28
CA HIS A 269 6.61 -16.41 6.74
C HIS A 269 5.96 -17.61 7.47
N SER A 270 5.06 -18.33 6.79
CA SER A 270 4.33 -19.43 7.43
C SER A 270 4.80 -20.83 7.03
N ILE A 271 5.54 -20.95 5.93
CA ILE A 271 6.07 -22.23 5.42
C ILE A 271 7.59 -22.22 5.48
N ILE A 272 8.24 -21.27 4.80
CA ILE A 272 9.69 -21.25 4.62
C ILE A 272 10.39 -20.85 5.92
N TRP A 273 9.95 -19.77 6.56
CA TRP A 273 10.55 -19.26 7.78
C TRP A 273 10.58 -20.27 8.95
N PRO A 274 9.46 -20.92 9.31
CA PRO A 274 9.50 -21.93 10.37
C PRO A 274 10.39 -23.13 9.99
N ALA A 275 10.45 -23.55 8.75
CA ALA A 275 11.34 -24.63 8.32
C ALA A 275 12.84 -24.24 8.48
N MET A 276 13.21 -23.01 8.11
CA MET A 276 14.57 -22.49 8.31
C MET A 276 14.93 -22.38 9.79
N LEU A 277 14.03 -21.91 10.64
CA LEU A 277 14.26 -21.88 12.09
C LEU A 277 14.45 -23.27 12.68
N MET A 278 13.64 -24.24 12.27
CA MET A 278 13.80 -25.64 12.68
C MET A 278 15.15 -26.23 12.26
N SER A 279 15.67 -25.82 11.09
CA SER A 279 16.96 -26.27 10.57
C SER A 279 18.16 -25.80 11.42
N VAL A 280 18.01 -24.68 12.12
CA VAL A 280 19.07 -24.13 12.99
C VAL A 280 18.73 -24.25 14.48
N ASP A 281 17.73 -25.05 14.83
CA ASP A 281 17.26 -25.31 16.19
C ASP A 281 16.83 -24.05 16.97
N LEU A 282 16.18 -23.10 16.29
CA LEU A 282 15.63 -21.90 16.91
C LEU A 282 14.15 -22.05 17.20
N PRO A 283 13.64 -21.44 18.30
CA PRO A 283 12.22 -21.37 18.58
C PRO A 283 11.45 -20.66 17.45
N LEU A 284 10.21 -21.10 17.21
CA LEU A 284 9.34 -20.47 16.21
C LEU A 284 8.66 -19.23 16.80
N PRO A 285 8.35 -18.20 15.98
CA PRO A 285 7.48 -17.11 16.38
C PRO A 285 6.11 -17.66 16.81
N LYS A 286 5.44 -16.95 17.72
CA LYS A 286 4.14 -17.40 18.23
C LYS A 286 3.08 -17.33 17.15
N HIS A 287 3.04 -16.21 16.41
CA HIS A 287 2.03 -15.99 15.37
C HIS A 287 2.60 -15.29 14.14
N VAL A 288 2.04 -15.63 12.99
CA VAL A 288 2.13 -14.87 11.73
C VAL A 288 0.73 -14.39 11.39
N TYR A 289 0.55 -13.09 11.20
CA TYR A 289 -0.73 -12.52 10.80
C TYR A 289 -0.67 -11.97 9.38
N GLY A 290 -1.41 -12.59 8.47
CA GLY A 290 -1.49 -12.20 7.07
C GLY A 290 -2.63 -11.21 6.81
N HIS A 291 -2.34 -9.89 6.81
CA HIS A 291 -3.35 -8.86 6.55
C HIS A 291 -3.72 -8.76 5.07
N GLY A 292 -4.91 -8.19 4.79
CA GLY A 292 -5.38 -7.93 3.44
C GLY A 292 -4.70 -6.73 2.78
N TRP A 293 -4.89 -6.57 1.48
CA TRP A 293 -4.39 -5.43 0.73
C TRP A 293 -5.33 -4.22 0.81
N LEU A 294 -4.76 -3.04 0.68
CA LEU A 294 -5.50 -1.88 0.21
C LEU A 294 -5.47 -1.89 -1.32
N VAL A 295 -6.65 -2.00 -1.92
CA VAL A 295 -6.86 -2.01 -3.37
C VAL A 295 -7.55 -0.73 -3.82
N ILE A 296 -7.41 -0.37 -5.09
CA ILE A 296 -8.13 0.73 -5.73
C ILE A 296 -8.91 0.12 -6.90
N ASP A 297 -10.20 0.40 -6.98
CA ASP A 297 -11.10 -0.13 -8.00
C ASP A 297 -11.01 -1.68 -8.13
N GLY A 298 -10.86 -2.35 -6.97
CA GLY A 298 -10.71 -3.80 -6.90
C GLY A 298 -9.35 -4.35 -7.36
N GLY A 299 -8.41 -3.49 -7.73
CA GLY A 299 -7.07 -3.85 -8.22
C GLY A 299 -5.94 -3.45 -7.30
N LYS A 300 -4.80 -4.19 -7.37
CA LYS A 300 -3.58 -3.86 -6.63
C LYS A 300 -3.02 -2.51 -7.10
N MET A 301 -2.54 -1.70 -6.14
CA MET A 301 -1.79 -0.49 -6.43
C MET A 301 -0.49 -0.81 -7.16
N SER A 302 -0.20 -0.08 -8.23
CA SER A 302 1.04 -0.23 -9.00
C SER A 302 1.42 1.10 -9.63
N LYS A 303 2.71 1.45 -9.56
CA LYS A 303 3.22 2.68 -10.18
C LYS A 303 3.10 2.65 -11.71
N SER A 304 3.28 1.49 -12.32
CA SER A 304 3.07 1.30 -13.76
C SER A 304 1.64 1.57 -14.22
N LYS A 305 0.66 1.49 -13.31
CA LYS A 305 -0.73 1.86 -13.56
C LYS A 305 -1.06 3.30 -13.16
N GLY A 306 -0.11 4.02 -12.54
CA GLY A 306 -0.33 5.39 -12.06
C GLY A 306 -1.42 5.51 -10.99
N ASN A 307 -1.76 4.40 -10.29
CA ASN A 307 -2.82 4.38 -9.28
C ASN A 307 -2.30 4.30 -7.83
N VAL A 308 -1.05 4.70 -7.61
CA VAL A 308 -0.44 4.68 -6.28
C VAL A 308 -0.88 5.91 -5.48
N VAL A 309 -1.31 5.70 -4.25
CA VAL A 309 -1.68 6.77 -3.31
C VAL A 309 -0.48 7.13 -2.44
N ASP A 310 -0.05 8.39 -2.53
CA ASP A 310 1.08 8.93 -1.76
C ASP A 310 0.62 9.31 -0.34
N PRO A 311 1.14 8.65 0.72
CA PRO A 311 0.79 8.96 2.10
C PRO A 311 1.22 10.36 2.55
N TYR A 312 2.25 10.96 1.95
CA TYR A 312 2.67 12.34 2.24
C TYR A 312 1.58 13.34 1.87
N VAL A 313 1.01 13.20 0.67
CA VAL A 313 -0.06 14.07 0.18
C VAL A 313 -1.27 14.00 1.12
N LEU A 314 -1.67 12.80 1.51
CA LEU A 314 -2.82 12.62 2.40
C LEU A 314 -2.54 13.16 3.81
N ALA A 315 -1.34 12.93 4.36
CA ALA A 315 -0.95 13.45 5.67
C ALA A 315 -0.89 14.97 5.69
N GLU A 316 -0.40 15.61 4.63
CA GLU A 316 -0.38 17.07 4.48
C GLU A 316 -1.80 17.68 4.38
N MET A 317 -2.72 17.00 3.69
CA MET A 317 -4.09 17.50 3.48
C MET A 317 -5.00 17.28 4.68
N PHE A 318 -4.90 16.15 5.36
CA PHE A 318 -5.86 15.72 6.38
C PHE A 318 -5.29 15.63 7.78
N GLY A 319 -3.97 15.67 7.91
CA GLY A 319 -3.25 15.41 9.15
C GLY A 319 -2.97 13.91 9.38
N VAL A 320 -1.86 13.64 10.06
CA VAL A 320 -1.35 12.28 10.27
C VAL A 320 -2.33 11.42 11.07
N ASP A 321 -2.85 11.94 12.18
CA ASP A 321 -3.77 11.18 13.03
C ASP A 321 -5.10 10.85 12.34
N ALA A 322 -5.61 11.73 11.50
CA ALA A 322 -6.81 11.46 10.70
C ALA A 322 -6.54 10.35 9.67
N LEU A 323 -5.36 10.33 9.06
CA LEU A 323 -4.96 9.28 8.13
C LEU A 323 -4.75 7.93 8.85
N ARG A 324 -4.07 7.91 10.00
CA ARG A 324 -3.90 6.72 10.84
C ARG A 324 -5.26 6.14 11.26
N PHE A 325 -6.16 7.01 11.73
CA PHE A 325 -7.52 6.62 12.10
C PHE A 325 -8.27 6.00 10.93
N PHE A 326 -8.27 6.66 9.77
CA PHE A 326 -8.93 6.15 8.57
C PHE A 326 -8.44 4.74 8.20
N LEU A 327 -7.12 4.52 8.16
CA LEU A 327 -6.54 3.23 7.81
C LEU A 327 -7.01 2.10 8.74
N LEU A 328 -7.14 2.37 10.04
CA LEU A 328 -7.48 1.35 11.03
C LEU A 328 -8.99 1.21 11.25
N ARG A 329 -9.76 2.28 10.94
CA ARG A 329 -11.20 2.35 11.18
C ARG A 329 -12.03 1.77 10.06
N THR A 330 -11.53 1.86 8.82
CA THR A 330 -12.34 1.66 7.62
C THR A 330 -12.27 0.23 7.11
N PHE A 331 -11.14 -0.45 7.31
CA PHE A 331 -10.89 -1.75 6.67
C PHE A 331 -10.72 -2.86 7.72
N PRO A 332 -11.37 -4.04 7.51
CA PRO A 332 -11.09 -5.23 8.30
C PRO A 332 -9.65 -5.69 8.08
N PHE A 333 -8.84 -5.80 9.14
CA PHE A 333 -7.40 -6.03 9.03
C PHE A 333 -7.04 -7.33 8.30
N GLY A 334 -7.82 -8.39 8.46
CA GLY A 334 -7.59 -9.70 7.82
C GLY A 334 -8.10 -9.84 6.37
N SER A 335 -8.75 -8.82 5.82
CA SER A 335 -9.38 -8.83 4.49
C SER A 335 -8.95 -7.65 3.65
N ASP A 336 -9.11 -7.75 2.32
CA ASP A 336 -8.82 -6.63 1.42
C ASP A 336 -9.77 -5.47 1.66
N GLY A 337 -9.24 -4.26 1.60
CA GLY A 337 -9.99 -3.00 1.73
C GLY A 337 -9.92 -2.18 0.45
N ASN A 338 -11.06 -1.72 -0.05
CA ASN A 338 -11.09 -0.85 -1.22
C ASN A 338 -10.97 0.62 -0.79
N PHE A 339 -9.83 1.21 -1.09
CA PHE A 339 -9.55 2.62 -0.81
C PHE A 339 -10.24 3.51 -1.84
N SER A 340 -10.87 4.59 -1.38
CA SER A 340 -11.25 5.70 -2.24
C SER A 340 -11.11 7.04 -1.49
N ASN A 341 -10.94 8.13 -2.24
CA ASN A 341 -10.83 9.48 -1.68
C ASN A 341 -12.16 9.91 -1.01
N GLU A 342 -13.30 9.51 -1.58
CA GLU A 342 -14.63 9.74 -1.03
C GLU A 342 -14.80 9.09 0.34
N LEU A 343 -14.33 7.83 0.46
CA LEU A 343 -14.40 7.09 1.72
C LEU A 343 -13.53 7.73 2.80
N LEU A 344 -12.33 8.19 2.44
CA LEU A 344 -11.45 8.93 3.35
C LEU A 344 -12.12 10.21 3.87
N ILE A 345 -12.62 11.06 2.98
CA ILE A 345 -13.28 12.33 3.34
C ILE A 345 -14.54 12.08 4.15
N SER A 346 -15.35 11.10 3.76
CA SER A 346 -16.57 10.71 4.48
C SER A 346 -16.27 10.23 5.90
N THR A 347 -15.25 9.38 6.08
CA THR A 347 -14.84 8.88 7.41
C THR A 347 -14.35 10.02 8.30
N ILE A 348 -13.52 10.94 7.79
CA ILE A 348 -13.03 12.10 8.53
C ILE A 348 -14.21 13.00 8.93
N ASN A 349 -15.09 13.32 8.00
CA ASN A 349 -16.23 14.21 8.28
C ASN A 349 -17.23 13.58 9.26
N THR A 350 -17.54 12.29 9.10
CA THR A 350 -18.56 11.62 9.89
C THR A 350 -18.05 11.27 11.29
N ASP A 351 -16.94 10.54 11.37
CA ASP A 351 -16.48 10.00 12.65
C ASP A 351 -15.63 11.02 13.42
N LEU A 352 -14.67 11.68 12.77
CA LEU A 352 -13.77 12.59 13.46
C LEU A 352 -14.39 13.99 13.66
N ALA A 353 -14.91 14.62 12.62
CA ALA A 353 -15.45 15.98 12.76
C ALA A 353 -16.83 15.99 13.47
N ASN A 354 -17.80 15.22 12.95
CA ASN A 354 -19.18 15.29 13.44
C ASN A 354 -19.44 14.51 14.73
N LYS A 355 -18.69 13.41 15.01
CA LYS A 355 -18.88 12.64 16.25
C LYS A 355 -17.88 13.06 17.31
N LEU A 356 -16.60 12.67 17.20
CA LEU A 356 -15.58 12.92 18.22
C LEU A 356 -15.30 14.41 18.41
N GLY A 357 -15.00 15.14 17.34
CA GLY A 357 -14.67 16.56 17.38
C GLY A 357 -15.84 17.40 17.91
N ASN A 358 -17.06 17.10 17.46
CA ASN A 358 -18.27 17.77 17.94
C ASN A 358 -18.55 17.50 19.42
N LEU A 359 -18.40 16.23 19.88
CA LEU A 359 -18.56 15.88 21.30
C LEU A 359 -17.59 16.69 22.17
N VAL A 360 -16.31 16.72 21.83
CA VAL A 360 -15.28 17.48 22.56
C VAL A 360 -15.60 18.97 22.54
N SER A 361 -15.86 19.55 21.35
CA SER A 361 -16.08 20.99 21.18
C SER A 361 -17.35 21.47 21.87
N ARG A 362 -18.47 20.73 21.79
CA ARG A 362 -19.73 21.05 22.49
C ARG A 362 -19.55 21.00 24.01
N THR A 363 -18.91 19.93 24.52
CA THR A 363 -18.73 19.75 25.95
C THR A 363 -17.84 20.86 26.52
N THR A 364 -16.64 21.06 25.95
CA THR A 364 -15.71 22.10 26.42
C THR A 364 -16.29 23.50 26.27
N GLY A 365 -17.00 23.79 25.16
CA GLY A 365 -17.64 25.06 24.93
C GLY A 365 -18.77 25.37 25.95
N MET A 366 -19.51 24.36 26.40
CA MET A 366 -20.52 24.53 27.46
C MET A 366 -19.89 24.78 28.83
N VAL A 367 -18.77 24.10 29.15
CA VAL A 367 -18.02 24.38 30.39
C VAL A 367 -17.48 25.80 30.40
N GLU A 368 -16.93 26.29 29.30
CA GLU A 368 -16.52 27.71 29.20
C GLU A 368 -17.69 28.66 29.35
N LYS A 369 -18.78 28.41 28.60
CA LYS A 369 -19.92 29.30 28.56
C LYS A 369 -20.63 29.43 29.92
N TYR A 370 -20.82 28.35 30.65
CA TYR A 370 -21.65 28.34 31.85
C TYR A 370 -20.83 28.43 33.14
N PHE A 371 -19.53 28.05 33.09
CA PHE A 371 -18.69 27.96 34.28
C PHE A 371 -17.31 28.64 34.09
N GLY A 372 -17.11 29.41 33.03
CA GLY A 372 -15.86 30.15 32.82
C GLY A 372 -14.62 29.22 32.66
N GLY A 373 -14.83 27.99 32.19
CA GLY A 373 -13.76 27.00 32.00
C GLY A 373 -13.43 26.14 33.21
N LYS A 374 -14.05 26.38 34.38
CA LYS A 374 -13.80 25.59 35.61
C LYS A 374 -15.10 25.01 36.14
N LEU A 375 -15.24 23.68 36.16
CA LEU A 375 -16.41 23.02 36.71
C LEU A 375 -16.48 23.18 38.25
N PRO A 376 -17.67 23.46 38.82
CA PRO A 376 -17.90 23.34 40.28
C PRO A 376 -17.70 21.87 40.74
N ALA A 377 -17.33 21.70 42.02
CA ALA A 377 -17.17 20.34 42.59
C ALA A 377 -18.50 19.64 42.92
N ALA A 378 -19.57 20.42 43.16
CA ALA A 378 -20.89 19.89 43.50
C ALA A 378 -21.50 19.08 42.36
N ARG A 379 -22.14 17.94 42.68
CA ARG A 379 -22.78 17.02 41.73
C ARG A 379 -24.19 16.65 42.22
N GLU A 380 -25.05 16.43 41.23
CA GLU A 380 -26.42 15.94 41.40
C GLU A 380 -26.67 14.83 40.39
N ASP A 381 -26.61 13.55 40.80
CA ASP A 381 -26.84 12.41 39.94
C ASP A 381 -28.31 12.22 39.60
N ALA A 382 -28.59 11.68 38.42
CA ALA A 382 -29.90 11.31 37.95
C ALA A 382 -29.91 9.91 37.28
N PRO A 383 -31.07 9.27 37.16
CA PRO A 383 -31.16 7.91 36.61
C PRO A 383 -30.52 7.71 35.23
N GLU A 384 -30.63 8.72 34.36
CA GLU A 384 -30.06 8.72 33.00
C GLU A 384 -28.52 8.67 32.97
N ASP A 385 -27.85 9.03 34.08
CA ASP A 385 -26.37 8.97 34.21
C ASP A 385 -25.88 7.54 34.33
N CYS A 386 -26.68 6.65 34.93
CA CYS A 386 -26.27 5.28 35.23
C CYS A 386 -25.92 4.46 34.01
N ASP A 387 -26.69 4.59 32.94
CA ASP A 387 -26.47 3.86 31.70
C ASP A 387 -25.17 4.32 31.00
N LEU A 388 -24.94 5.64 30.94
CA LEU A 388 -23.69 6.18 30.38
C LEU A 388 -22.48 5.70 31.18
N LYS A 389 -22.50 5.85 32.52
CA LYS A 389 -21.41 5.44 33.43
C LYS A 389 -21.10 3.95 33.28
N LYS A 390 -22.12 3.08 33.24
CA LYS A 390 -21.97 1.64 33.05
C LYS A 390 -21.35 1.31 31.68
N THR A 391 -21.84 1.96 30.64
CA THR A 391 -21.36 1.74 29.26
C THR A 391 -19.91 2.14 29.10
N VAL A 392 -19.49 3.26 29.69
CA VAL A 392 -18.11 3.76 29.66
C VAL A 392 -17.17 2.88 30.46
N CYS A 393 -17.52 2.49 31.69
CA CYS A 393 -16.67 1.63 32.53
C CYS A 393 -16.43 0.24 31.91
N ALA A 394 -17.38 -0.28 31.13
CA ALA A 394 -17.24 -1.56 30.43
C ALA A 394 -16.48 -1.46 29.09
N LEU A 395 -16.18 -0.25 28.61
CA LEU A 395 -15.61 -0.03 27.27
C LEU A 395 -14.23 -0.66 27.13
N ARG A 396 -13.33 -0.45 28.11
CA ARG A 396 -11.97 -1.00 28.06
C ARG A 396 -11.97 -2.50 27.81
N GLY A 397 -12.76 -3.26 28.56
CA GLY A 397 -12.80 -4.73 28.40
C GLY A 397 -13.30 -5.19 27.03
N ARG A 398 -14.30 -4.46 26.45
CA ARG A 398 -14.78 -4.74 25.09
C ARG A 398 -13.72 -4.40 24.05
N TYR A 399 -13.04 -3.27 24.19
CA TYR A 399 -11.96 -2.85 23.32
C TYR A 399 -10.79 -3.86 23.34
N GLU A 400 -10.33 -4.26 24.54
CA GLU A 400 -9.26 -5.25 24.71
C GLU A 400 -9.62 -6.60 24.06
N ALA A 401 -10.87 -7.06 24.19
CA ALA A 401 -11.33 -8.31 23.60
C ALA A 401 -11.24 -8.34 22.08
N GLU A 402 -11.36 -7.20 21.42
CA GLU A 402 -11.19 -7.09 19.95
C GLU A 402 -9.72 -6.85 19.56
N MET A 403 -9.02 -5.98 20.29
CA MET A 403 -7.62 -5.66 20.01
C MET A 403 -6.70 -6.88 20.21
N ASP A 404 -6.94 -7.73 21.19
CA ASP A 404 -6.16 -8.95 21.42
C ASP A 404 -6.34 -10.01 20.32
N LYS A 405 -7.40 -9.89 19.51
CA LYS A 405 -7.63 -10.68 18.28
C LYS A 405 -7.15 -9.97 17.02
N LEU A 406 -6.48 -8.83 17.15
CA LEU A 406 -6.07 -7.94 16.04
C LEU A 406 -7.26 -7.45 15.19
N GLN A 407 -8.46 -7.35 15.79
CA GLN A 407 -9.66 -6.79 15.17
C GLN A 407 -9.71 -5.26 15.41
N LEU A 408 -8.76 -4.55 14.81
CA LEU A 408 -8.54 -3.11 15.04
C LEU A 408 -9.78 -2.26 14.75
N GLN A 409 -10.46 -2.53 13.63
CA GLN A 409 -11.70 -1.87 13.25
C GLN A 409 -12.79 -2.07 14.32
N ASN A 410 -12.99 -3.30 14.77
CA ASN A 410 -14.01 -3.62 15.77
C ASN A 410 -13.70 -2.94 17.12
N GLY A 411 -12.42 -2.90 17.53
CA GLY A 411 -12.00 -2.16 18.72
C GLY A 411 -12.38 -0.68 18.63
N LEU A 412 -12.15 -0.04 17.48
CA LEU A 412 -12.57 1.33 17.24
C LEU A 412 -14.10 1.49 17.20
N ASP A 413 -14.84 0.49 16.69
CA ASP A 413 -16.30 0.48 16.73
C ASP A 413 -16.82 0.55 18.16
N GLU A 414 -16.22 -0.18 19.10
CA GLU A 414 -16.63 -0.12 20.51
C GLU A 414 -16.46 1.28 21.11
N ILE A 415 -15.38 2.00 20.77
CA ILE A 415 -15.18 3.38 21.21
C ILE A 415 -16.26 4.30 20.61
N PHE A 416 -16.53 4.18 19.31
CA PHE A 416 -17.49 5.04 18.62
C PHE A 416 -18.94 4.79 19.05
N LYS A 417 -19.30 3.57 19.46
CA LYS A 417 -20.59 3.30 20.11
C LYS A 417 -20.76 4.11 21.39
N VAL A 418 -19.67 4.27 22.18
CA VAL A 418 -19.70 5.09 23.40
C VAL A 418 -19.76 6.59 23.08
N ILE A 419 -19.05 7.05 22.05
CA ILE A 419 -19.12 8.43 21.58
C ILE A 419 -20.55 8.76 21.10
N ASP A 420 -21.19 7.86 20.35
CA ASP A 420 -22.57 8.01 19.91
C ASP A 420 -23.54 8.03 21.11
N ARG A 421 -23.31 7.16 22.12
CA ARG A 421 -24.09 7.18 23.39
C ARG A 421 -23.94 8.50 24.14
N ALA A 422 -22.72 9.07 24.18
CA ALA A 422 -22.46 10.36 24.81
C ALA A 422 -23.16 11.52 24.05
N ASN A 423 -23.14 11.51 22.72
CA ASN A 423 -23.88 12.51 21.93
C ASN A 423 -25.39 12.41 22.19
N LYS A 424 -25.96 11.19 22.28
CA LYS A 424 -27.35 10.98 22.65
C LYS A 424 -27.64 11.45 24.07
N TYR A 425 -26.74 11.25 25.02
CA TYR A 425 -26.87 11.73 26.41
C TYR A 425 -26.94 13.27 26.48
N ILE A 426 -26.20 13.99 25.62
CA ILE A 426 -26.31 15.43 25.49
C ILE A 426 -27.75 15.84 25.08
N ASP A 427 -28.35 15.13 24.14
CA ASP A 427 -29.68 15.44 23.66
C ASP A 427 -30.78 15.10 24.71
N GLU A 428 -30.61 13.99 25.42
CA GLU A 428 -31.50 13.54 26.50
C GLU A 428 -31.49 14.51 27.70
N THR A 429 -30.30 14.99 28.09
CA THR A 429 -30.15 15.88 29.27
C THR A 429 -30.32 17.35 28.94
N ALA A 430 -30.30 17.73 27.66
CA ALA A 430 -30.51 19.10 27.17
C ALA A 430 -29.75 20.17 28.00
N PRO A 431 -28.40 20.11 28.12
CA PRO A 431 -27.61 20.96 29.01
C PRO A 431 -27.78 22.46 28.72
N TRP A 432 -28.14 22.87 27.50
CA TRP A 432 -28.47 24.22 27.14
C TRP A 432 -29.76 24.74 27.83
N THR A 433 -30.66 23.83 28.23
CA THR A 433 -31.85 24.16 29.00
C THR A 433 -31.50 24.29 30.48
N LEU A 434 -30.70 23.39 31.02
CA LEU A 434 -30.20 23.46 32.41
C LEU A 434 -29.40 24.75 32.65
N GLY A 435 -28.61 25.19 31.67
CA GLY A 435 -27.78 26.39 31.76
C GLY A 435 -28.53 27.71 31.77
N LYS A 436 -29.86 27.72 31.52
CA LYS A 436 -30.69 28.90 31.62
C LYS A 436 -31.24 29.18 33.01
N ASP A 437 -31.11 28.19 33.93
CA ASP A 437 -31.67 28.20 35.26
C ASP A 437 -30.57 27.95 36.29
N GLU A 438 -30.17 28.97 37.01
CA GLU A 438 -29.07 28.89 37.99
C GLU A 438 -29.33 27.82 39.08
N SER A 439 -30.59 27.55 39.44
CA SER A 439 -30.92 26.48 40.39
C SER A 439 -30.57 25.08 39.88
N LYS A 440 -30.37 24.90 38.57
CA LYS A 440 -30.00 23.64 37.89
C LYS A 440 -28.53 23.54 37.55
N HIS A 441 -27.71 24.49 37.94
CA HIS A 441 -26.28 24.52 37.60
C HIS A 441 -25.52 23.34 38.23
N VAL A 442 -25.92 22.80 39.39
CA VAL A 442 -25.33 21.60 39.97
C VAL A 442 -25.58 20.38 39.06
N ARG A 443 -26.82 20.23 38.59
CA ARG A 443 -27.16 19.17 37.60
C ARG A 443 -26.41 19.36 36.31
N LEU A 444 -26.33 20.58 35.78
CA LEU A 444 -25.54 20.88 34.59
C LEU A 444 -24.05 20.50 34.76
N ALA A 445 -23.46 20.83 35.92
CA ALA A 445 -22.08 20.47 36.22
C ALA A 445 -21.87 18.96 36.21
N THR A 446 -22.87 18.19 36.71
CA THR A 446 -22.85 16.72 36.67
C THR A 446 -22.88 16.19 35.22
N VAL A 447 -23.80 16.71 34.39
CA VAL A 447 -23.90 16.31 32.98
C VAL A 447 -22.60 16.58 32.24
N LEU A 448 -22.02 17.76 32.41
CA LEU A 448 -20.77 18.12 31.74
C LEU A 448 -19.57 17.30 32.26
N TYR A 449 -19.51 17.03 33.56
CA TYR A 449 -18.49 16.14 34.13
C TYR A 449 -18.59 14.70 33.58
N ASN A 450 -19.80 14.17 33.46
CA ASN A 450 -20.04 12.85 32.88
C ASN A 450 -19.56 12.77 31.42
N LEU A 451 -19.76 13.83 30.64
CA LEU A 451 -19.25 13.93 29.27
C LEU A 451 -17.72 14.03 29.22
N LEU A 452 -17.10 14.82 30.12
CA LEU A 452 -15.63 14.92 30.20
C LEU A 452 -14.99 13.58 30.58
N GLU A 453 -15.56 12.84 31.55
CA GLU A 453 -15.11 11.49 31.91
C GLU A 453 -15.25 10.52 30.73
N THR A 454 -16.35 10.58 29.99
CA THR A 454 -16.54 9.78 28.77
C THR A 454 -15.48 10.11 27.72
N ILE A 455 -15.23 11.39 27.46
CA ILE A 455 -14.18 11.85 26.53
C ILE A 455 -12.80 11.34 27.00
N ARG A 456 -12.48 11.45 28.31
CA ARG A 456 -11.22 10.95 28.87
C ARG A 456 -11.02 9.47 28.58
N VAL A 457 -12.01 8.64 28.88
CA VAL A 457 -11.91 7.18 28.66
C VAL A 457 -11.77 6.85 27.19
N CYS A 458 -12.61 7.42 26.31
CA CYS A 458 -12.52 7.21 24.86
C CYS A 458 -11.15 7.66 24.34
N THR A 459 -10.65 8.82 24.80
CA THR A 459 -9.32 9.33 24.39
C THR A 459 -8.18 8.42 24.83
N THR A 460 -8.25 7.86 26.06
CA THR A 460 -7.23 6.91 26.54
C THR A 460 -7.15 5.68 25.61
N LEU A 461 -8.29 5.16 25.16
CA LEU A 461 -8.32 4.00 24.27
C LEU A 461 -7.97 4.35 22.80
N LEU A 462 -8.08 5.61 22.41
CA LEU A 462 -7.67 6.11 21.10
C LEU A 462 -6.16 6.42 21.00
N MET A 463 -5.42 6.49 22.12
CA MET A 463 -3.98 6.79 22.12
C MET A 463 -3.14 5.92 21.18
N PRO A 464 -3.39 4.61 21.02
CA PRO A 464 -2.66 3.81 20.06
C PRO A 464 -2.81 4.26 18.61
N VAL A 465 -3.94 4.86 18.27
CA VAL A 465 -4.35 5.20 16.89
C VAL A 465 -4.02 6.64 16.55
N MET A 466 -4.38 7.59 17.43
CA MET A 466 -4.27 9.04 17.20
C MET A 466 -3.50 9.72 18.35
N PRO A 467 -2.19 9.43 18.54
CA PRO A 467 -1.44 9.88 19.71
C PRO A 467 -1.42 11.39 19.89
N ASP A 468 -1.19 12.17 18.83
CA ASP A 468 -1.07 13.63 18.92
C ASP A 468 -2.42 14.32 19.17
N THR A 469 -3.49 13.79 18.59
CA THR A 469 -4.85 14.29 18.82
C THR A 469 -5.29 13.98 20.26
N CYS A 470 -4.96 12.81 20.78
CA CYS A 470 -5.29 12.45 22.16
C CYS A 470 -4.61 13.39 23.17
N GLU A 471 -3.36 13.79 22.95
CA GLU A 471 -2.68 14.79 23.77
C GLU A 471 -3.43 16.14 23.77
N LYS A 472 -3.87 16.58 22.60
CA LYS A 472 -4.68 17.81 22.47
C LYS A 472 -6.02 17.69 23.21
N ILE A 473 -6.70 16.54 23.14
CA ILE A 473 -7.97 16.32 23.84
C ILE A 473 -7.73 16.33 25.36
N PHE A 474 -6.72 15.63 25.85
CA PHE A 474 -6.39 15.62 27.28
C PHE A 474 -6.09 17.02 27.81
N ALA A 475 -5.33 17.82 27.07
CA ALA A 475 -5.08 19.21 27.42
C ALA A 475 -6.38 20.04 27.52
N LYS A 476 -7.30 19.84 26.54
CA LYS A 476 -8.59 20.56 26.52
C LYS A 476 -9.50 20.23 27.71
N ILE A 477 -9.50 18.97 28.16
CA ILE A 477 -10.37 18.53 29.26
C ILE A 477 -9.68 18.57 30.64
N GLY A 478 -8.45 19.06 30.71
CA GLY A 478 -7.69 19.16 31.95
C GLY A 478 -7.29 17.81 32.56
N ALA A 479 -7.14 16.77 31.73
CA ALA A 479 -6.73 15.46 32.17
C ALA A 479 -5.21 15.41 32.40
N GLY A 480 -4.76 15.37 33.66
CA GLY A 480 -3.36 15.19 34.03
C GLY A 480 -2.86 13.76 33.78
N ALA A 481 -1.55 13.54 33.91
CA ALA A 481 -0.91 12.26 33.62
C ALA A 481 -1.54 11.06 34.35
N ALA A 482 -1.92 11.24 35.62
CA ALA A 482 -2.58 10.19 36.42
C ALA A 482 -3.94 9.76 35.83
N ALA A 483 -4.66 10.66 35.20
CA ALA A 483 -5.97 10.38 34.60
C ALA A 483 -5.91 9.65 33.27
N ARG A 484 -4.72 9.59 32.63
CA ARG A 484 -4.50 9.05 31.27
C ARG A 484 -3.98 7.61 31.26
N THR A 485 -3.80 6.99 32.45
CA THR A 485 -3.27 5.63 32.53
C THR A 485 -4.26 4.61 31.98
N TRP A 486 -3.74 3.52 31.44
CA TRP A 486 -4.56 2.45 30.89
C TRP A 486 -5.51 1.87 31.94
N ASP A 487 -5.04 1.68 33.17
CA ASP A 487 -5.87 1.16 34.25
C ASP A 487 -7.06 2.06 34.62
N ASN A 488 -6.86 3.37 34.48
CA ASN A 488 -7.91 4.34 34.73
C ASN A 488 -8.95 4.43 33.60
N ALA A 489 -8.76 3.78 32.47
CA ALA A 489 -9.75 3.71 31.39
C ALA A 489 -11.02 2.89 31.79
N SER A 490 -10.96 2.07 32.84
CA SER A 490 -12.13 1.36 33.37
C SER A 490 -12.69 1.98 34.66
N VAL A 491 -12.07 3.07 35.15
CA VAL A 491 -12.44 3.74 36.41
C VAL A 491 -13.16 5.04 36.09
N TRP A 492 -14.30 5.25 36.75
CA TRP A 492 -15.09 6.47 36.66
C TRP A 492 -14.68 7.48 37.74
N GLY A 493 -14.74 8.76 37.38
CA GLY A 493 -14.51 9.84 38.36
C GLY A 493 -13.04 10.13 38.62
N VAL A 494 -12.18 9.93 37.63
CA VAL A 494 -10.73 10.13 37.75
C VAL A 494 -10.31 11.58 37.44
N LEU A 495 -11.07 12.30 36.64
CA LEU A 495 -10.83 13.73 36.47
C LEU A 495 -11.05 14.49 37.78
N PRO A 496 -10.29 15.56 38.04
CA PRO A 496 -10.55 16.43 39.18
C PRO A 496 -12.01 16.88 39.24
N ALA A 497 -12.59 16.93 40.43
CA ALA A 497 -13.96 17.42 40.61
C ALA A 497 -14.14 18.85 40.05
N GLU A 498 -13.11 19.68 40.21
CA GLU A 498 -13.00 21.02 39.62
C GLU A 498 -12.12 21.01 38.38
N ALA A 499 -12.51 20.25 37.34
CA ALA A 499 -11.74 20.17 36.10
C ALA A 499 -11.60 21.54 35.43
N GLN A 500 -10.37 21.88 35.07
CA GLN A 500 -10.07 23.06 34.27
C GLN A 500 -10.12 22.70 32.80
N VAL A 501 -10.99 23.34 32.04
CA VAL A 501 -11.29 22.99 30.64
C VAL A 501 -11.03 24.18 29.73
N SER A 502 -10.53 23.90 28.54
CA SER A 502 -10.35 24.90 27.48
C SER A 502 -10.94 24.40 26.16
N LYS A 503 -11.77 25.22 25.50
CA LYS A 503 -12.31 24.88 24.18
C LYS A 503 -11.20 24.85 23.12
N GLY A 504 -10.38 25.90 23.07
CA GLY A 504 -9.32 26.07 22.08
C GLY A 504 -9.81 25.88 20.63
N GLU A 505 -8.90 25.53 19.72
CA GLU A 505 -9.20 25.28 18.31
C GLU A 505 -9.96 23.98 18.08
N ASN A 506 -10.67 23.88 16.93
CA ASN A 506 -11.32 22.65 16.53
C ASN A 506 -10.28 21.56 16.21
N LEU A 507 -10.50 20.35 16.71
CA LEU A 507 -9.59 19.21 16.49
C LEU A 507 -9.58 18.75 15.03
N PHE A 508 -10.76 18.66 14.43
CA PHE A 508 -10.97 18.25 13.06
C PHE A 508 -11.91 19.24 12.37
N PRO A 509 -11.37 20.15 11.54
CA PRO A 509 -12.21 20.98 10.68
C PRO A 509 -12.94 20.09 9.68
N ARG A 510 -14.18 20.46 9.36
CA ARG A 510 -14.94 19.75 8.34
C ARG A 510 -14.28 19.95 6.97
N VAL A 511 -14.02 18.86 6.27
CA VAL A 511 -13.46 18.88 4.92
C VAL A 511 -14.56 19.20 3.90
N ASP A 512 -14.30 20.17 3.02
CA ASP A 512 -15.14 20.39 1.84
C ASP A 512 -14.92 19.23 0.86
N ALA A 513 -15.93 18.38 0.72
CA ALA A 513 -15.79 17.14 -0.03
C ALA A 513 -15.60 17.39 -1.53
N GLU A 514 -16.39 18.30 -2.12
CA GLU A 514 -16.38 18.57 -3.57
C GLU A 514 -15.03 19.17 -4.01
N ALA A 515 -14.61 20.26 -3.38
CA ALA A 515 -13.35 20.92 -3.70
C ALA A 515 -12.11 20.01 -3.44
N THR A 516 -12.18 19.19 -2.38
CA THR A 516 -11.07 18.29 -2.03
C THR A 516 -10.96 17.10 -2.99
N LEU A 517 -12.11 16.53 -3.41
CA LEU A 517 -12.14 15.45 -4.41
C LEU A 517 -11.64 15.94 -5.77
N GLU A 518 -12.07 17.12 -6.20
CA GLU A 518 -11.58 17.72 -7.45
C GLU A 518 -10.05 17.84 -7.45
N LYS A 519 -9.47 18.34 -6.35
CA LYS A 519 -8.01 18.45 -6.19
C LYS A 519 -7.31 17.09 -6.22
N LEU A 520 -7.81 16.10 -5.48
CA LEU A 520 -7.22 14.77 -5.41
C LEU A 520 -7.30 14.04 -6.76
N ASN A 521 -8.43 14.15 -7.45
CA ASN A 521 -8.62 13.55 -8.77
C ASN A 521 -7.68 14.18 -9.81
N ALA A 522 -7.54 15.51 -9.81
CA ALA A 522 -6.59 16.20 -10.66
C ALA A 522 -5.14 15.74 -10.41
N MET A 523 -4.75 15.53 -9.14
CA MET A 523 -3.42 14.99 -8.81
C MET A 523 -3.23 13.54 -9.28
N GLN A 524 -4.24 12.69 -9.14
CA GLN A 524 -4.20 11.31 -9.65
C GLN A 524 -4.11 11.25 -11.18
N GLU A 525 -4.87 12.08 -11.88
CA GLU A 525 -4.80 12.20 -13.34
C GLU A 525 -3.41 12.63 -13.82
N ALA A 526 -2.82 13.64 -13.16
CA ALA A 526 -1.46 14.07 -13.44
C ALA A 526 -0.44 12.96 -13.19
N GLN A 527 -0.61 12.18 -12.12
CA GLN A 527 0.25 11.04 -11.81
C GLN A 527 0.11 9.91 -12.83
N LYS A 528 -1.12 9.60 -13.28
CA LYS A 528 -1.37 8.62 -14.35
C LYS A 528 -0.69 9.03 -15.64
N LYS A 529 -0.85 10.29 -16.06
CA LYS A 529 -0.17 10.83 -17.26
C LYS A 529 1.35 10.75 -17.15
N ALA A 530 1.92 11.08 -15.99
CA ALA A 530 3.37 11.00 -15.76
C ALA A 530 3.93 9.57 -15.75
N ALA A 531 3.11 8.56 -15.45
CA ALA A 531 3.51 7.16 -15.45
C ALA A 531 3.51 6.52 -16.86
N LEU A 532 2.84 7.14 -17.82
CA LEU A 532 2.82 6.66 -19.20
C LEU A 532 4.14 7.00 -19.90
N PRO A 533 4.62 6.14 -20.83
CA PRO A 533 5.79 6.45 -21.63
C PRO A 533 5.62 7.80 -22.33
N ALA A 534 6.69 8.60 -22.39
CA ALA A 534 6.66 9.88 -23.08
C ALA A 534 6.35 9.69 -24.57
N VAL A 535 6.93 8.66 -25.19
CA VAL A 535 6.64 8.21 -26.55
C VAL A 535 6.61 6.68 -26.58
N GLU A 536 5.57 6.13 -27.20
CA GLU A 536 5.43 4.69 -27.43
C GLU A 536 5.16 4.45 -28.93
N VAL A 537 5.95 3.56 -29.53
CA VAL A 537 5.79 3.13 -30.92
C VAL A 537 5.48 1.64 -30.98
N GLU A 538 4.74 1.19 -32.00
CA GLU A 538 4.47 -0.23 -32.19
C GLU A 538 5.79 -1.02 -32.33
N PRO A 539 5.89 -2.22 -31.70
CA PRO A 539 7.05 -3.08 -31.88
C PRO A 539 7.27 -3.47 -33.33
N PHE A 540 8.55 -3.64 -33.71
CA PHE A 540 8.87 -4.13 -35.05
C PHE A 540 8.26 -5.53 -35.27
N VAL A 541 7.64 -5.71 -36.47
CA VAL A 541 7.19 -7.01 -36.93
C VAL A 541 8.41 -7.92 -37.16
N GLN A 542 8.39 -9.10 -36.53
CA GLN A 542 9.50 -10.05 -36.62
C GLN A 542 9.49 -10.90 -37.90
N GLU A 543 8.34 -10.98 -38.58
CA GLU A 543 8.18 -11.76 -39.80
C GLU A 543 8.76 -11.00 -40.99
N GLU A 544 9.67 -11.65 -41.74
CA GLU A 544 10.28 -11.06 -42.93
C GLU A 544 9.31 -11.08 -44.11
N VAL A 545 9.21 -9.97 -44.80
CA VAL A 545 8.44 -9.86 -46.04
C VAL A 545 9.39 -10.01 -47.24
N GLY A 546 9.17 -11.01 -48.08
CA GLY A 546 9.94 -11.22 -49.27
C GLY A 546 9.82 -10.02 -50.23
N PHE A 547 10.93 -9.64 -50.84
CA PHE A 547 11.02 -8.47 -51.76
C PHE A 547 9.99 -8.51 -52.90
N ASP A 548 9.72 -9.68 -53.48
CA ASP A 548 8.70 -9.87 -54.52
C ASP A 548 7.28 -9.60 -54.01
N THR A 549 7.03 -9.83 -52.73
CA THR A 549 5.74 -9.51 -52.10
C THR A 549 5.61 -8.02 -51.87
N PHE A 550 6.66 -7.35 -51.42
CA PHE A 550 6.71 -5.90 -51.25
C PHE A 550 6.50 -5.18 -52.57
N LEU A 551 7.12 -5.61 -53.69
CA LEU A 551 6.99 -5.04 -55.01
C LEU A 551 5.56 -5.10 -55.58
N LYS A 552 4.70 -5.95 -55.05
CA LYS A 552 3.27 -5.99 -55.45
C LYS A 552 2.48 -4.81 -54.89
N SER A 553 3.01 -4.08 -53.90
CA SER A 553 2.38 -2.89 -53.33
C SER A 553 2.72 -1.66 -54.17
N ASP A 554 1.70 -0.93 -54.65
CA ASP A 554 1.90 0.25 -55.52
C ASP A 554 1.74 1.54 -54.69
N PHE A 555 2.84 1.94 -54.04
CA PHE A 555 2.94 3.20 -53.32
C PHE A 555 3.25 4.35 -54.28
N ARG A 556 2.44 5.43 -54.24
CA ARG A 556 2.61 6.59 -55.12
C ARG A 556 2.42 7.91 -54.39
N ALA A 557 3.05 8.94 -54.92
CA ALA A 557 2.75 10.32 -54.57
C ALA A 557 1.38 10.71 -55.16
N VAL A 558 0.51 11.27 -54.33
CA VAL A 558 -0.83 11.74 -54.73
C VAL A 558 -1.04 13.19 -54.29
N LYS A 559 -1.57 14.03 -55.18
CA LYS A 559 -1.88 15.42 -54.82
C LYS A 559 -3.31 15.54 -54.31
N ILE A 560 -3.49 16.19 -53.18
CA ILE A 560 -4.80 16.41 -52.58
C ILE A 560 -5.46 17.60 -53.26
N LYS A 561 -6.35 17.33 -54.21
CA LYS A 561 -7.12 18.36 -54.95
C LYS A 561 -8.24 18.95 -54.11
N ASN A 562 -8.89 18.10 -53.34
CA ASN A 562 -9.95 18.50 -52.40
C ASN A 562 -9.98 17.54 -51.17
N CYS A 563 -10.39 18.09 -50.03
CA CYS A 563 -10.62 17.36 -48.80
C CYS A 563 -11.90 17.88 -48.15
N GLU A 564 -12.78 16.99 -47.74
CA GLU A 564 -14.04 17.37 -47.09
C GLU A 564 -14.44 16.39 -46.00
N ALA A 565 -15.09 16.88 -44.92
CA ALA A 565 -15.61 16.04 -43.87
C ALA A 565 -16.80 15.18 -44.36
N VAL A 566 -16.84 13.91 -43.99
CA VAL A 566 -17.91 13.00 -44.39
C VAL A 566 -19.16 13.24 -43.52
N LYS A 567 -20.29 13.56 -44.13
CA LYS A 567 -21.55 13.77 -43.39
C LYS A 567 -21.88 12.55 -42.51
N LYS A 568 -22.24 12.79 -41.23
CA LYS A 568 -22.54 11.76 -40.21
C LYS A 568 -21.33 10.94 -39.74
N SER A 569 -20.11 11.45 -39.90
CA SER A 569 -18.92 10.83 -39.31
C SER A 569 -17.98 11.92 -38.81
N ASP A 570 -17.70 11.91 -37.51
CA ASP A 570 -16.75 12.84 -36.88
C ASP A 570 -15.28 12.39 -37.05
N LYS A 571 -15.07 11.23 -37.67
CA LYS A 571 -13.73 10.62 -37.85
C LYS A 571 -13.21 10.63 -39.29
N LEU A 572 -14.10 10.71 -40.28
CA LEU A 572 -13.73 10.48 -41.69
C LEU A 572 -13.58 11.77 -42.47
N LEU A 573 -12.46 11.88 -43.18
CA LEU A 573 -12.23 12.82 -44.26
C LEU A 573 -12.32 12.08 -45.60
N LYS A 574 -12.96 12.72 -46.60
CA LYS A 574 -13.00 12.27 -48.00
C LYS A 574 -12.01 13.08 -48.78
N PHE A 575 -11.08 12.42 -49.40
CA PHE A 575 -10.05 12.99 -50.27
C PHE A 575 -10.38 12.78 -51.73
N THR A 576 -10.25 13.84 -52.51
CA THR A 576 -10.20 13.79 -53.97
C THR A 576 -8.77 14.03 -54.39
N LEU A 577 -8.16 13.00 -54.96
CA LEU A 577 -6.72 12.93 -55.22
C LEU A 577 -6.42 12.87 -56.72
N ASP A 578 -5.39 13.59 -57.14
CA ASP A 578 -4.71 13.36 -58.42
C ASP A 578 -3.60 12.34 -58.20
N ASP A 579 -3.69 11.20 -58.86
CA ASP A 579 -2.72 10.10 -58.82
C ASP A 579 -1.90 9.96 -60.13
N GLY A 580 -2.01 10.95 -61.02
CA GLY A 580 -1.35 10.95 -62.31
C GLY A 580 -2.03 10.10 -63.40
N SER A 581 -3.16 9.46 -63.10
CA SER A 581 -3.90 8.64 -64.07
C SER A 581 -4.82 9.44 -65.03
N GLY A 582 -5.00 10.72 -64.75
CA GLY A 582 -5.93 11.59 -65.47
C GLY A 582 -7.37 11.52 -64.98
N THR A 583 -7.66 10.73 -63.97
CA THR A 583 -8.97 10.64 -63.30
C THR A 583 -8.83 10.84 -61.79
N ASP A 584 -9.78 11.54 -61.17
CA ASP A 584 -9.75 11.79 -59.76
C ASP A 584 -10.00 10.50 -58.95
N ARG A 585 -9.13 10.22 -58.01
CA ARG A 585 -9.25 9.08 -57.08
C ARG A 585 -9.88 9.52 -55.75
N ILE A 586 -10.81 8.72 -55.25
CA ILE A 586 -11.44 8.96 -53.97
C ILE A 586 -10.85 8.01 -52.94
N ILE A 587 -10.32 8.58 -51.83
CA ILE A 587 -9.89 7.83 -50.64
C ILE A 587 -10.57 8.42 -49.40
N LEU A 588 -11.08 7.57 -48.52
CA LEU A 588 -11.56 7.95 -47.19
C LEU A 588 -10.55 7.55 -46.13
N SER A 589 -10.25 8.48 -45.21
CA SER A 589 -9.33 8.21 -44.09
C SER A 589 -9.90 8.69 -42.78
N GLY A 590 -9.64 7.97 -41.70
CA GLY A 590 -10.14 8.23 -40.33
C GLY A 590 -9.31 9.28 -39.59
N ILE A 591 -8.88 10.35 -40.24
CA ILE A 591 -7.91 11.31 -39.68
C ILE A 591 -8.50 12.68 -39.35
N HIS A 592 -9.82 12.83 -39.37
CA HIS A 592 -10.49 14.10 -39.07
C HIS A 592 -10.26 14.63 -37.64
N GLN A 593 -9.91 13.74 -36.69
CA GLN A 593 -9.53 14.14 -35.34
C GLN A 593 -8.14 14.81 -35.25
N TYR A 594 -7.33 14.67 -36.30
CA TYR A 594 -5.93 15.16 -36.35
C TYR A 594 -5.72 16.29 -37.33
N TYR A 595 -6.61 16.44 -38.34
CA TYR A 595 -6.45 17.41 -39.43
C TYR A 595 -7.79 18.02 -39.83
N GLU A 596 -7.80 19.35 -39.97
CA GLU A 596 -8.88 20.03 -40.65
C GLU A 596 -8.69 19.94 -42.17
N PRO A 597 -9.77 19.82 -42.98
CA PRO A 597 -9.71 19.68 -44.45
C PRO A 597 -8.84 20.71 -45.13
N GLU A 598 -8.90 21.97 -44.72
CA GLU A 598 -8.19 23.11 -45.32
C GLU A 598 -6.67 23.00 -45.17
N GLN A 599 -6.19 22.30 -44.17
CA GLN A 599 -4.76 22.10 -43.92
C GLN A 599 -4.11 21.17 -44.95
N LEU A 600 -4.91 20.31 -45.57
CA LEU A 600 -4.47 19.22 -46.42
C LEU A 600 -4.63 19.51 -47.91
N ILE A 601 -5.52 20.42 -48.30
CA ILE A 601 -5.74 20.78 -49.72
C ILE A 601 -4.46 21.37 -50.30
N GLY A 602 -4.07 20.90 -51.51
CA GLY A 602 -2.87 21.32 -52.20
C GLY A 602 -1.58 20.59 -51.79
N LYS A 603 -1.62 19.79 -50.73
CA LYS A 603 -0.46 19.00 -50.29
C LYS A 603 -0.29 17.72 -51.09
N THR A 604 0.95 17.20 -51.09
CA THR A 604 1.30 15.93 -51.71
C THR A 604 1.49 14.88 -50.61
N ALA A 605 0.75 13.78 -50.67
CA ALA A 605 0.78 12.69 -49.70
C ALA A 605 1.23 11.36 -50.35
N ILE A 606 1.55 10.40 -49.51
CA ILE A 606 1.84 9.02 -49.93
C ILE A 606 0.57 8.18 -49.79
N ALA A 607 0.24 7.41 -50.84
CA ALA A 607 -0.86 6.46 -50.83
C ALA A 607 -0.48 5.13 -51.46
N ILE A 608 -1.07 4.04 -50.99
CA ILE A 608 -1.09 2.74 -51.67
C ILE A 608 -2.35 2.67 -52.52
N LEU A 609 -2.20 2.48 -53.84
CA LEU A 609 -3.26 2.68 -54.83
C LEU A 609 -3.90 1.37 -55.31
N ASN A 610 -3.23 0.24 -55.19
CA ASN A 610 -3.68 -1.05 -55.69
C ASN A 610 -4.40 -1.92 -54.66
N LEU A 611 -4.96 -1.31 -53.61
CA LEU A 611 -5.87 -1.99 -52.72
C LEU A 611 -7.28 -2.13 -53.33
N PRO A 612 -7.99 -3.24 -53.11
CA PRO A 612 -9.36 -3.39 -53.56
C PRO A 612 -10.27 -2.31 -52.94
N PRO A 613 -11.19 -1.72 -53.77
CA PRO A 613 -12.09 -0.69 -53.25
C PRO A 613 -12.91 -1.14 -52.05
N ARG A 614 -12.91 -0.35 -50.96
CA ARG A 614 -13.68 -0.59 -49.74
C ARG A 614 -14.80 0.45 -49.60
N LYS A 615 -16.05 0.00 -49.44
CA LYS A 615 -17.17 0.91 -49.23
C LYS A 615 -17.23 1.39 -47.77
N MET A 616 -17.10 2.69 -47.52
CA MET A 616 -17.17 3.34 -46.23
C MET A 616 -18.23 4.45 -46.26
N MET A 617 -19.21 4.40 -45.37
CA MET A 617 -20.37 5.33 -45.32
C MET A 617 -21.06 5.50 -46.66
N GLY A 618 -21.12 4.41 -47.47
CA GLY A 618 -21.74 4.42 -48.78
C GLY A 618 -20.82 4.89 -49.93
N ILE A 619 -19.64 5.41 -49.64
CA ILE A 619 -18.67 5.94 -50.63
C ILE A 619 -17.55 4.89 -50.86
N PRO A 620 -17.19 4.56 -52.10
CA PRO A 620 -16.06 3.67 -52.35
C PRO A 620 -14.74 4.40 -52.09
N SER A 621 -13.89 3.84 -51.22
CA SER A 621 -12.50 4.27 -50.99
C SER A 621 -11.58 3.38 -51.82
N CYS A 622 -10.78 3.99 -52.70
CA CYS A 622 -9.96 3.31 -53.72
C CYS A 622 -8.47 3.45 -53.39
N GLY A 623 -8.03 2.88 -52.28
CA GLY A 623 -6.66 2.97 -51.78
C GLY A 623 -6.60 3.39 -50.30
N MET A 624 -5.40 3.66 -49.80
CA MET A 624 -5.17 4.09 -48.42
C MET A 624 -4.06 5.13 -48.37
N LEU A 625 -4.28 6.25 -47.69
CA LEU A 625 -3.24 7.21 -47.34
C LEU A 625 -2.35 6.63 -46.23
N ILE A 626 -1.05 6.86 -46.28
CA ILE A 626 -0.07 6.36 -45.34
C ILE A 626 0.14 7.40 -44.25
N SER A 627 0.06 6.94 -43.01
CA SER A 627 0.29 7.75 -41.80
C SER A 627 1.24 7.04 -40.85
N ALA A 628 2.06 7.81 -40.14
CA ALA A 628 2.80 7.32 -38.99
C ALA A 628 1.93 7.52 -37.75
N VAL A 629 1.83 6.48 -36.92
CA VAL A 629 1.06 6.49 -35.67
C VAL A 629 1.99 6.13 -34.52
N HIS A 630 1.88 6.88 -33.45
CA HIS A 630 2.57 6.60 -32.19
C HIS A 630 1.71 7.12 -31.03
N GLN A 631 2.09 6.80 -29.80
CA GLN A 631 1.45 7.36 -28.62
C GLN A 631 2.40 8.33 -27.92
N GLU A 632 1.89 9.46 -27.48
CA GLU A 632 2.56 10.39 -26.57
C GLU A 632 1.76 10.50 -25.29
N HIS A 633 2.36 10.12 -24.16
CA HIS A 633 1.67 10.08 -22.86
C HIS A 633 0.31 9.36 -22.89
N GLY A 634 0.21 8.28 -23.71
CA GLY A 634 -1.00 7.48 -23.87
C GLY A 634 -2.07 8.10 -24.77
N GLU A 635 -1.78 9.22 -25.43
CA GLU A 635 -2.63 9.81 -26.48
C GLU A 635 -2.09 9.42 -27.85
N GLU A 636 -2.97 8.88 -28.71
CA GLU A 636 -2.61 8.56 -30.08
C GLU A 636 -2.30 9.85 -30.86
N LYS A 637 -1.14 9.87 -31.49
CA LYS A 637 -0.71 10.91 -32.44
C LYS A 637 -0.58 10.30 -33.83
N LEU A 638 -1.17 10.97 -34.79
CA LEU A 638 -1.13 10.52 -36.17
C LEU A 638 -0.56 11.63 -37.06
N HIS A 639 0.43 11.26 -37.86
CA HIS A 639 1.05 12.14 -38.86
C HIS A 639 0.85 11.58 -40.25
N LEU A 640 0.04 12.27 -41.07
CA LEU A 640 -0.09 11.92 -42.48
C LEU A 640 1.27 12.09 -43.16
N MET A 641 1.71 11.08 -43.93
CA MET A 641 2.97 11.14 -44.64
C MET A 641 2.86 12.09 -45.84
N LEU A 642 3.22 13.35 -45.59
CA LEU A 642 3.33 14.40 -46.59
C LEU A 642 4.76 14.45 -47.12
N ILE A 643 4.91 14.68 -48.44
CA ILE A 643 6.19 14.83 -49.10
C ILE A 643 6.26 16.19 -49.81
N ASP A 644 7.40 16.53 -50.40
CA ASP A 644 7.60 17.78 -51.08
C ASP A 644 6.56 17.96 -52.21
N ASP A 645 5.90 19.10 -52.23
CA ASP A 645 4.84 19.41 -53.19
C ASP A 645 5.35 19.56 -54.62
N SER A 646 6.68 19.61 -54.83
CA SER A 646 7.29 19.56 -56.18
C SER A 646 7.27 18.15 -56.82
N VAL A 647 7.05 17.10 -56.03
CA VAL A 647 6.96 15.73 -56.55
C VAL A 647 5.70 15.58 -57.40
N PRO A 648 5.80 15.12 -58.66
CA PRO A 648 4.65 15.01 -59.53
C PRO A 648 3.67 13.92 -59.07
N ALA A 649 2.37 14.15 -59.26
CA ALA A 649 1.35 13.14 -59.04
C ALA A 649 1.63 11.86 -59.82
N GLY A 650 1.45 10.70 -59.21
CA GLY A 650 1.72 9.40 -59.80
C GLY A 650 3.17 8.93 -59.71
N ALA A 651 4.10 9.73 -59.19
CA ALA A 651 5.46 9.27 -58.94
C ALA A 651 5.48 8.04 -58.03
N LYS A 652 6.13 6.96 -58.48
CA LYS A 652 6.22 5.71 -57.73
C LYS A 652 7.27 5.83 -56.63
N LEU A 653 6.93 5.33 -55.46
CA LEU A 653 7.89 5.17 -54.38
C LEU A 653 8.53 3.78 -54.49
N CYS A 654 9.84 3.72 -54.31
CA CYS A 654 10.66 2.50 -54.42
C CYS A 654 11.39 2.23 -53.13
#